data_8a41a2b700c5eede84a3d69bf3a260d8
#
_entry.id   8a41a2b700c5eede84a3d69bf3a260d8
#
_cell.length_a   1.000
_cell.length_b   1.000
_cell.length_c   1.000
_cell.angle_alpha   90.00
_cell.angle_beta   90.00
_cell.angle_gamma   90.00
#
_symmetry.space_group_name_H-M   'P 1'
#
loop_
_entity.id
_entity.type
_entity.pdbx_description
1 polymer ?
#
loop_
_entity_poly.entity_id
_entity_poly.type
_entity_poly.pdbx_seq_one_letter_code
_entity_poly.pdbx_strand_id
1 'polypeptide(L)'
;VKLKKLYLFLLFILASFAASAHTPTDPNFLSPDASKQWKTLNTAHFRIHHEATHKEYAQQMGAIAENVHNRLTAWIGWTPEDKTEIVILDSVDFSNGAAMPIPYNQFYIYMPTPVEGELMDRNPWMEYVFTHEYIHILHLDMAYGPGKVMRKIFGRPFELMTVATFPQLFAPSWVTEGFAVYGESDNAGGYGRLNNAWYEAAMRSEVQHSLRSLTEISFEGYSGSRWPFGMNYLYGAYFFKFISERYGRDMATEYIRIYGGNIIPWRMDKRAKLAFGKSADEVWDEFQTYLRQRFEPQIAKLKQENIAAAKPVYSESFINSSLTASGSGDLYYFHSDAISHPQVRRIRADGTNESVFETANVNSLDWQDDAGLLLSKMAVCDNIKFYGDLYRWKPGTSSPERLTHCGRYVNAAWRPDGQQIAAVQLDQGLSRLVLLDANGEHPEQVVTLPQGDTLGHISWSPDGGVLVATVQRQRTGWNLELFDLKTRQWQQLSLSGDLVVHPHFSKDGRSIYFVSDHDKVWNLRRLNLADKNVTTLSSSQSGIYEAVTMPDESYRLTEFTAQGMSIGALPADSHTNSSYPADAATAPHIDALVNAADYQPAAYEGVQDYSALSTLRPRSWVPFFAGSNNRNSLLGVSLYATDVLGFHQWNATPVLYTDMHALGGYASYQFINTLTLSADRQLFTYGENTDPAQYRSDELHYQAMLHHSFNSMERSIYVAGGISNEHIKTSLSQNGIVYSDYQDTVAGVVARYDSTELYQHSISTTDGRRVQLTSESYDLIGTNLHSGQTNQLDWKEYVDLGAGHVLYLRLLQASGDNGIRPYIMGGETDTAMIPSGATDLGRRRFMLRGYSSGLAALTGTQMSLVTTEWRIPLGLVYDGWFVPPVGLGRHSLSLFADSGDAWNQGETMQRKTGVGMAWTGEALLGYDLLHLNVTVGVARGLDQGGENRLYLQAGLPF
;
A
#
# COMPACT_ATOMS: atom_id res chain seq x y z
N VAL A 1 -33.08 4.29 13.92
CA VAL A 1 -31.74 4.84 14.23
C VAL A 1 -30.68 3.76 14.11
N LYS A 2 -30.93 2.51 14.55
CA LYS A 2 -29.92 1.42 14.55
C LYS A 2 -29.62 0.85 13.15
N LEU A 3 -30.58 0.83 12.22
CA LEU A 3 -30.36 0.32 10.84
C LEU A 3 -29.73 1.37 9.91
N LYS A 4 -30.03 2.66 10.05
CA LYS A 4 -29.37 3.73 9.27
C LYS A 4 -27.87 3.81 9.53
N LYS A 5 -27.40 3.46 10.75
CA LYS A 5 -25.98 3.40 11.09
C LYS A 5 -25.27 2.17 10.48
N LEU A 6 -25.99 1.08 10.26
CA LEU A 6 -25.43 -0.12 9.62
C LEU A 6 -25.26 0.05 8.12
N TYR A 7 -26.10 0.84 7.46
CA TYR A 7 -26.07 1.09 6.01
C TYR A 7 -24.93 2.02 5.59
N LEU A 8 -24.65 3.06 6.38
CA LEU A 8 -23.46 3.89 6.18
C LEU A 8 -22.17 3.11 6.43
N PHE A 9 -22.22 2.13 7.30
CA PHE A 9 -21.10 1.27 7.66
C PHE A 9 -20.59 0.38 6.51
N LEU A 10 -21.44 0.03 5.57
CA LEU A 10 -21.16 -0.91 4.47
C LEU A 10 -20.72 -0.27 3.17
N LEU A 11 -21.02 1.02 2.96
CA LEU A 11 -20.51 1.81 1.83
C LEU A 11 -19.01 2.13 1.97
N PHE A 12 -18.45 1.93 3.15
CA PHE A 12 -17.06 2.26 3.47
C PHE A 12 -16.02 1.13 3.26
N ILE A 13 -16.44 -0.08 2.90
CA ILE A 13 -15.53 -1.24 2.73
C ILE A 13 -14.57 -1.09 1.55
N LEU A 14 -14.78 -0.14 0.65
CA LEU A 14 -14.10 -0.08 -0.66
C LEU A 14 -12.89 0.85 -0.75
N ALA A 15 -12.56 1.59 0.30
CA ALA A 15 -11.48 2.58 0.23
C ALA A 15 -10.16 2.15 0.93
N SER A 16 -10.05 0.90 1.36
CA SER A 16 -8.96 0.50 2.29
C SER A 16 -7.83 -0.31 1.65
N PHE A 17 -7.46 -0.06 0.41
CA PHE A 17 -6.28 -0.70 -0.17
C PHE A 17 -5.19 0.31 -0.51
N ALA A 18 -4.73 1.06 0.47
CA ALA A 18 -3.44 1.75 0.36
C ALA A 18 -2.99 2.20 1.75
N ALA A 19 -2.26 1.39 2.44
CA ALA A 19 -1.49 1.81 3.59
C ALA A 19 -0.10 1.22 3.48
N SER A 20 0.81 1.96 2.94
CA SER A 20 2.21 1.93 3.39
C SER A 20 2.96 3.12 2.81
N ALA A 21 3.66 3.80 3.69
CA ALA A 21 4.74 4.76 3.49
C ALA A 21 4.61 5.69 2.26
N HIS A 22 4.31 6.96 2.48
CA HIS A 22 4.42 8.05 1.48
C HIS A 22 3.89 7.70 0.08
N THR A 23 2.64 7.37 0.00
CA THR A 23 1.94 7.51 -1.28
C THR A 23 1.34 8.90 -1.34
N PRO A 24 1.48 9.63 -2.45
CA PRO A 24 0.72 10.84 -2.67
C PRO A 24 -0.75 10.60 -2.35
N THR A 25 -1.42 11.57 -1.75
CA THR A 25 -2.82 11.49 -1.34
C THR A 25 -3.83 11.31 -2.49
N ASP A 26 -3.32 11.20 -3.72
CA ASP A 26 -4.11 10.92 -4.91
C ASP A 26 -4.32 9.40 -5.07
N PRO A 27 -5.56 8.89 -4.97
CA PRO A 27 -5.86 7.46 -5.11
C PRO A 27 -5.52 6.87 -6.48
N ASN A 28 -5.12 7.68 -7.47
CA ASN A 28 -4.75 7.21 -8.81
C ASN A 28 -3.26 7.21 -9.08
N PHE A 29 -2.47 7.48 -8.10
CA PHE A 29 -1.06 7.18 -8.09
C PHE A 29 -0.91 5.67 -8.34
N LEU A 30 -0.11 5.28 -9.34
CA LEU A 30 0.07 3.91 -9.84
C LEU A 30 -1.04 3.37 -10.76
N SER A 31 -2.01 4.17 -11.15
CA SER A 31 -3.01 3.78 -12.16
C SER A 31 -2.38 3.64 -13.54
N PRO A 32 -2.95 2.81 -14.42
CA PRO A 32 -2.55 2.76 -15.82
C PRO A 32 -2.56 4.15 -16.47
N ASP A 33 -1.57 4.43 -17.30
CA ASP A 33 -1.46 5.72 -18.00
C ASP A 33 -2.44 5.79 -19.18
N ALA A 34 -3.48 6.61 -19.06
CA ALA A 34 -4.49 6.78 -20.09
C ALA A 34 -4.00 7.52 -21.36
N SER A 35 -2.84 8.16 -21.31
CA SER A 35 -2.21 8.79 -22.47
C SER A 35 -1.56 7.78 -23.42
N LYS A 36 -1.37 6.53 -22.96
CA LYS A 36 -0.73 5.46 -23.71
C LYS A 36 -1.72 4.69 -24.57
N GLN A 37 -1.22 4.11 -25.64
CA GLN A 37 -2.00 3.19 -26.46
C GLN A 37 -2.00 1.80 -25.82
N TRP A 38 -3.16 1.40 -25.29
CA TRP A 38 -3.36 0.10 -24.69
C TRP A 38 -3.86 -0.93 -25.69
N LYS A 39 -3.36 -2.15 -25.56
CA LYS A 39 -3.71 -3.31 -26.37
C LYS A 39 -4.21 -4.44 -25.46
N THR A 40 -4.96 -5.36 -26.06
CA THR A 40 -5.42 -6.59 -25.41
C THR A 40 -4.99 -7.78 -26.23
N LEU A 41 -4.24 -8.69 -25.61
CA LEU A 41 -3.90 -9.99 -26.14
C LEU A 41 -4.83 -11.03 -25.51
N ASN A 42 -5.49 -11.84 -26.35
CA ASN A 42 -6.40 -12.88 -25.88
C ASN A 42 -5.75 -14.25 -25.97
N THR A 43 -5.86 -15.03 -24.90
CA THR A 43 -5.55 -16.48 -24.87
C THR A 43 -6.81 -17.26 -24.54
N ALA A 44 -6.72 -18.57 -24.36
CA ALA A 44 -7.88 -19.40 -24.04
C ALA A 44 -8.57 -18.97 -22.73
N HIS A 45 -7.80 -18.67 -21.66
CA HIS A 45 -8.31 -18.38 -20.33
C HIS A 45 -8.04 -16.95 -19.84
N PHE A 46 -7.29 -16.14 -20.61
CA PHE A 46 -6.89 -14.80 -20.16
C PHE A 46 -7.13 -13.73 -21.22
N ARG A 47 -7.27 -12.48 -20.72
CA ARG A 47 -7.13 -11.24 -21.50
C ARG A 47 -6.02 -10.42 -20.85
N ILE A 48 -4.96 -10.16 -21.63
CA ILE A 48 -3.75 -9.50 -21.16
C ILE A 48 -3.71 -8.10 -21.76
N HIS A 49 -3.81 -7.09 -20.86
CA HIS A 49 -3.81 -5.68 -21.21
C HIS A 49 -2.41 -5.12 -21.01
N HIS A 50 -1.89 -4.48 -22.03
CA HIS A 50 -0.52 -3.97 -22.04
C HIS A 50 -0.40 -2.71 -22.88
N GLU A 51 0.57 -1.87 -22.62
CA GLU A 51 0.95 -0.80 -23.53
C GLU A 51 1.46 -1.38 -24.85
N ALA A 52 1.27 -0.66 -25.96
CA ALA A 52 1.63 -1.15 -27.30
C ALA A 52 3.13 -1.53 -27.43
N THR A 53 3.98 -0.90 -26.62
CA THR A 53 5.43 -1.15 -26.53
C THR A 53 5.80 -2.48 -25.87
N HIS A 54 4.92 -3.05 -25.04
CA HIS A 54 5.19 -4.26 -24.24
C HIS A 54 4.65 -5.56 -24.88
N LYS A 55 4.50 -5.58 -26.18
CA LYS A 55 3.90 -6.72 -26.90
C LYS A 55 4.63 -8.05 -26.64
N GLU A 56 5.95 -8.05 -26.67
CA GLU A 56 6.76 -9.28 -26.48
C GLU A 56 6.62 -9.81 -25.04
N TYR A 57 6.65 -8.91 -24.06
CA TYR A 57 6.41 -9.26 -22.66
C TYR A 57 5.01 -9.87 -22.47
N ALA A 58 3.98 -9.27 -23.08
CA ALA A 58 2.62 -9.79 -23.03
C ALA A 58 2.47 -11.16 -23.69
N GLN A 59 3.19 -11.44 -24.77
CA GLN A 59 3.19 -12.75 -25.41
C GLN A 59 3.84 -13.82 -24.54
N GLN A 60 4.96 -13.53 -23.90
CA GLN A 60 5.59 -14.43 -22.93
C GLN A 60 4.68 -14.68 -21.74
N MET A 61 4.07 -13.60 -21.20
CA MET A 61 3.09 -13.70 -20.10
C MET A 61 1.93 -14.61 -20.50
N GLY A 62 1.43 -14.53 -21.73
CA GLY A 62 0.34 -15.39 -22.21
C GLY A 62 0.70 -16.88 -22.22
N ALA A 63 1.94 -17.19 -22.62
CA ALA A 63 2.45 -18.58 -22.61
C ALA A 63 2.61 -19.10 -21.18
N ILE A 64 3.20 -18.32 -20.29
CA ILE A 64 3.31 -18.62 -18.85
C ILE A 64 1.92 -18.84 -18.24
N ALA A 65 0.99 -17.92 -18.52
CA ALA A 65 -0.36 -17.94 -17.97
C ALA A 65 -1.11 -19.25 -18.26
N GLU A 66 -1.09 -19.70 -19.51
CA GLU A 66 -1.78 -20.95 -19.89
C GLU A 66 -1.13 -22.19 -19.26
N ASN A 67 0.19 -22.24 -19.17
CA ASN A 67 0.90 -23.33 -18.51
C ASN A 67 0.58 -23.39 -17.00
N VAL A 68 0.70 -22.25 -16.31
CA VAL A 68 0.39 -22.16 -14.88
C VAL A 68 -1.08 -22.44 -14.61
N HIS A 69 -1.99 -22.00 -15.49
CA HIS A 69 -3.42 -22.32 -15.41
C HIS A 69 -3.66 -23.84 -15.34
N ASN A 70 -3.11 -24.57 -16.28
CA ASN A 70 -3.28 -26.02 -16.33
C ASN A 70 -2.76 -26.72 -15.07
N ARG A 71 -1.62 -26.30 -14.55
CA ARG A 71 -1.00 -26.84 -13.34
C ARG A 71 -1.81 -26.53 -12.08
N LEU A 72 -2.18 -25.26 -11.88
CA LEU A 72 -2.84 -24.80 -10.67
C LEU A 72 -4.31 -25.22 -10.59
N THR A 73 -5.06 -25.20 -11.69
CA THR A 73 -6.47 -25.64 -11.70
C THR A 73 -6.59 -27.11 -11.40
N ALA A 74 -5.65 -27.95 -11.88
CA ALA A 74 -5.58 -29.36 -11.53
C ALA A 74 -5.28 -29.57 -10.03
N TRP A 75 -4.41 -28.76 -9.42
CA TRP A 75 -4.05 -28.87 -8.02
C TRP A 75 -5.15 -28.33 -7.08
N ILE A 76 -5.68 -27.13 -7.35
CA ILE A 76 -6.67 -26.48 -6.50
C ILE A 76 -8.08 -27.07 -6.69
N GLY A 77 -8.36 -27.64 -7.86
CA GLY A 77 -9.67 -28.19 -8.20
C GLY A 77 -10.74 -27.11 -8.45
N TRP A 78 -10.33 -25.93 -8.87
CA TRP A 78 -11.21 -24.82 -9.25
C TRP A 78 -10.78 -24.18 -10.57
N THR A 79 -11.75 -23.88 -11.43
CA THR A 79 -11.52 -23.17 -12.69
C THR A 79 -12.49 -22.00 -12.77
N PRO A 80 -12.03 -20.79 -13.02
CA PRO A 80 -12.87 -19.60 -13.22
C PRO A 80 -13.82 -19.80 -14.40
N GLU A 81 -15.07 -19.31 -14.27
CA GLU A 81 -16.08 -19.41 -15.34
C GLU A 81 -15.81 -18.41 -16.49
N ASP A 82 -15.23 -17.23 -16.17
CA ASP A 82 -14.87 -16.19 -17.13
C ASP A 82 -13.34 -16.12 -17.30
N LYS A 83 -12.85 -15.57 -18.43
CA LYS A 83 -11.43 -15.26 -18.60
C LYS A 83 -10.97 -14.27 -17.54
N THR A 84 -9.77 -14.49 -17.03
CA THR A 84 -9.13 -13.57 -16.07
C THR A 84 -8.45 -12.42 -16.80
N GLU A 85 -8.63 -11.20 -16.31
CA GLU A 85 -8.01 -9.99 -16.82
C GLU A 85 -6.61 -9.83 -16.20
N ILE A 86 -5.59 -9.58 -16.98
CA ILE A 86 -4.23 -9.32 -16.53
C ILE A 86 -3.84 -7.94 -17.03
N VAL A 87 -3.35 -7.08 -16.14
CA VAL A 87 -2.84 -5.75 -16.51
C VAL A 87 -1.33 -5.71 -16.25
N ILE A 88 -0.55 -5.50 -17.28
CA ILE A 88 0.90 -5.36 -17.19
C ILE A 88 1.24 -3.88 -17.02
N LEU A 89 1.94 -3.54 -15.95
CA LEU A 89 2.29 -2.17 -15.58
C LEU A 89 3.80 -1.95 -15.60
N ASP A 90 4.22 -0.89 -16.28
CA ASP A 90 5.60 -0.38 -16.32
C ASP A 90 5.70 1.05 -15.76
N SER A 91 4.76 1.40 -14.88
CA SER A 91 4.67 2.73 -14.27
C SER A 91 5.46 2.87 -12.97
N VAL A 92 6.12 1.80 -12.51
CA VAL A 92 6.88 1.78 -11.25
C VAL A 92 8.17 0.99 -11.42
N ASP A 93 9.17 1.30 -10.60
CA ASP A 93 10.44 0.58 -10.55
C ASP A 93 10.59 -0.26 -9.26
N PHE A 94 9.48 -0.72 -8.70
CA PHE A 94 9.47 -1.76 -7.68
C PHE A 94 8.63 -2.96 -8.14
N SER A 95 8.91 -4.11 -7.56
CA SER A 95 8.29 -5.38 -7.90
C SER A 95 7.05 -5.62 -7.05
N ASN A 96 5.92 -5.93 -7.66
CA ASN A 96 4.69 -6.29 -6.96
C ASN A 96 3.70 -6.98 -7.90
N GLY A 97 2.65 -7.56 -7.32
CA GLY A 97 1.42 -7.98 -7.95
C GLY A 97 0.24 -7.66 -7.05
N ALA A 98 -0.97 -7.68 -7.59
CA ALA A 98 -2.19 -7.52 -6.80
C ALA A 98 -3.38 -8.15 -7.52
N ALA A 99 -4.08 -9.08 -6.87
CA ALA A 99 -5.21 -9.82 -7.41
C ALA A 99 -6.53 -9.45 -6.73
N MET A 100 -7.60 -9.37 -7.53
CA MET A 100 -8.95 -9.09 -7.07
C MET A 100 -9.97 -9.92 -7.86
N PRO A 101 -10.90 -10.63 -7.19
CA PRO A 101 -11.95 -11.37 -7.89
C PRO A 101 -13.19 -10.51 -8.21
N ILE A 102 -13.24 -9.24 -7.82
CA ILE A 102 -14.39 -8.33 -7.95
C ILE A 102 -13.96 -7.04 -8.62
N PRO A 103 -14.73 -6.50 -9.59
CA PRO A 103 -16.00 -6.98 -10.14
C PRO A 103 -15.85 -8.13 -11.16
N TYR A 104 -14.65 -8.50 -11.49
CA TYR A 104 -14.24 -9.63 -12.32
C TYR A 104 -12.87 -10.12 -11.85
N ASN A 105 -12.50 -11.35 -12.23
CA ASN A 105 -11.17 -11.86 -11.92
C ASN A 105 -10.13 -11.03 -12.66
N GLN A 106 -9.31 -10.30 -11.92
CA GLN A 106 -8.22 -9.51 -12.47
C GLN A 106 -7.02 -9.47 -11.55
N PHE A 107 -5.85 -9.25 -12.10
CA PHE A 107 -4.66 -8.89 -11.35
C PHE A 107 -3.72 -8.00 -12.16
N TYR A 108 -2.96 -7.23 -11.43
CA TYR A 108 -1.91 -6.36 -11.93
C TYR A 108 -0.55 -7.01 -11.72
N ILE A 109 0.34 -6.86 -12.69
CA ILE A 109 1.73 -7.29 -12.60
C ILE A 109 2.62 -6.08 -12.90
N TYR A 110 3.51 -5.78 -11.98
CA TYR A 110 4.57 -4.81 -12.18
C TYR A 110 5.78 -5.50 -12.78
N MET A 111 6.34 -4.93 -13.86
CA MET A 111 7.36 -5.57 -14.66
C MET A 111 8.73 -5.72 -13.98
N PRO A 112 9.20 -4.81 -13.12
CA PRO A 112 10.51 -4.90 -12.50
C PRO A 112 10.72 -6.20 -11.72
N THR A 113 11.91 -6.77 -11.84
CA THR A 113 12.31 -7.99 -11.11
C THR A 113 12.90 -7.63 -9.75
N PRO A 114 12.53 -8.32 -8.65
CA PRO A 114 13.14 -8.10 -7.34
C PRO A 114 14.62 -8.45 -7.33
N VAL A 115 15.45 -7.57 -6.79
CA VAL A 115 16.91 -7.77 -6.74
C VAL A 115 17.42 -8.01 -5.32
N GLU A 116 16.54 -7.90 -4.32
CA GLU A 116 16.82 -8.14 -2.91
C GLU A 116 15.52 -8.43 -2.13
N GLY A 117 15.66 -8.79 -0.86
CA GLY A 117 14.55 -8.99 0.07
C GLY A 117 13.79 -10.31 -0.10
N GLU A 118 12.60 -10.35 0.47
CA GLU A 118 11.77 -11.57 0.54
C GLU A 118 11.24 -12.05 -0.82
N LEU A 119 11.06 -11.13 -1.76
CA LEU A 119 10.57 -11.45 -3.11
C LEU A 119 11.66 -11.92 -4.06
N MET A 120 12.95 -11.79 -3.67
CA MET A 120 14.05 -12.30 -4.48
C MET A 120 13.98 -13.83 -4.54
N ASP A 121 13.96 -14.38 -5.72
CA ASP A 121 13.87 -15.83 -5.94
C ASP A 121 14.80 -16.27 -7.07
N ARG A 122 14.99 -17.57 -7.18
CA ARG A 122 15.77 -18.19 -8.28
C ARG A 122 14.96 -18.29 -9.56
N ASN A 123 13.64 -18.30 -9.45
CA ASN A 123 12.73 -18.29 -10.60
C ASN A 123 12.68 -16.92 -11.28
N PRO A 124 12.42 -16.88 -12.60
CA PRO A 124 12.09 -15.64 -13.28
C PRO A 124 10.87 -14.97 -12.68
N TRP A 125 10.93 -13.67 -12.44
CA TRP A 125 9.88 -12.89 -11.79
C TRP A 125 8.51 -13.07 -12.43
N MET A 126 8.45 -13.09 -13.74
CA MET A 126 7.19 -13.16 -14.49
C MET A 126 6.37 -14.42 -14.16
N GLU A 127 7.01 -15.60 -14.07
CA GLU A 127 6.33 -16.85 -13.70
C GLU A 127 6.01 -16.86 -12.21
N TYR A 128 6.91 -16.38 -11.39
CA TYR A 128 6.78 -16.33 -9.95
C TYR A 128 5.59 -15.48 -9.51
N VAL A 129 5.53 -14.20 -9.92
CA VAL A 129 4.44 -13.29 -9.58
C VAL A 129 3.12 -13.75 -10.18
N PHE A 130 3.13 -14.23 -11.43
CA PHE A 130 1.92 -14.79 -12.04
C PHE A 130 1.35 -15.94 -11.24
N THR A 131 2.20 -16.87 -10.81
CA THR A 131 1.76 -18.05 -10.03
C THR A 131 1.11 -17.61 -8.73
N HIS A 132 1.73 -16.67 -8.00
CA HIS A 132 1.19 -16.13 -6.76
C HIS A 132 -0.18 -15.47 -6.97
N GLU A 133 -0.28 -14.51 -7.88
CA GLU A 133 -1.51 -13.77 -8.14
C GLU A 133 -2.63 -14.66 -8.69
N TYR A 134 -2.28 -15.63 -9.51
CA TYR A 134 -3.28 -16.55 -10.04
C TYR A 134 -3.82 -17.53 -8.99
N ILE A 135 -3.01 -17.92 -8.01
CA ILE A 135 -3.49 -18.66 -6.83
C ILE A 135 -4.53 -17.84 -6.07
N HIS A 136 -4.31 -16.53 -5.89
CA HIS A 136 -5.31 -15.64 -5.30
C HIS A 136 -6.63 -15.68 -6.10
N ILE A 137 -6.57 -15.57 -7.43
CA ILE A 137 -7.78 -15.65 -8.26
C ILE A 137 -8.51 -16.98 -8.04
N LEU A 138 -7.80 -18.09 -8.12
CA LEU A 138 -8.40 -19.42 -7.93
C LEU A 138 -8.98 -19.58 -6.52
N HIS A 139 -8.28 -19.10 -5.50
CA HIS A 139 -8.71 -19.16 -4.11
C HIS A 139 -9.92 -18.23 -3.85
N LEU A 140 -9.80 -16.94 -4.16
CA LEU A 140 -10.80 -15.95 -3.82
C LEU A 140 -12.07 -16.07 -4.68
N ASP A 141 -11.94 -16.55 -5.92
CA ASP A 141 -13.09 -16.82 -6.80
C ASP A 141 -13.84 -18.09 -6.42
N MET A 142 -13.24 -18.96 -5.61
CA MET A 142 -13.83 -20.24 -5.24
C MET A 142 -15.09 -20.06 -4.39
N ALA A 143 -16.22 -20.60 -4.84
CA ALA A 143 -17.48 -20.59 -4.12
C ALA A 143 -18.24 -21.89 -4.33
N TYR A 144 -18.68 -22.53 -3.25
CA TYR A 144 -19.45 -23.75 -3.25
C TYR A 144 -20.80 -23.59 -2.55
N GLY A 145 -21.69 -24.55 -2.77
CA GLY A 145 -22.98 -24.61 -2.08
C GLY A 145 -23.78 -23.32 -2.14
N PRO A 146 -24.23 -22.78 -0.99
CA PRO A 146 -25.04 -21.56 -0.94
C PRO A 146 -24.34 -20.32 -1.52
N GLY A 147 -23.02 -20.18 -1.32
CA GLY A 147 -22.24 -19.05 -1.87
C GLY A 147 -22.29 -19.01 -3.40
N LYS A 148 -22.19 -20.18 -4.06
CA LYS A 148 -22.33 -20.29 -5.51
C LYS A 148 -23.73 -19.89 -5.99
N VAL A 149 -24.78 -20.25 -5.25
CA VAL A 149 -26.16 -19.86 -5.56
C VAL A 149 -26.33 -18.35 -5.43
N MET A 150 -25.83 -17.77 -4.34
CA MET A 150 -25.90 -16.32 -4.11
C MET A 150 -25.15 -15.54 -5.21
N ARG A 151 -23.98 -16.02 -5.60
CA ARG A 151 -23.22 -15.42 -6.72
C ARG A 151 -23.99 -15.49 -8.04
N LYS A 152 -24.65 -16.61 -8.33
CA LYS A 152 -25.47 -16.73 -9.53
C LYS A 152 -26.66 -15.77 -9.55
N ILE A 153 -27.21 -15.40 -8.38
CA ILE A 153 -28.32 -14.48 -8.26
C ILE A 153 -27.84 -13.02 -8.33
N PHE A 154 -26.84 -12.65 -7.52
CA PHE A 154 -26.40 -11.25 -7.31
C PHE A 154 -25.18 -10.86 -8.12
N GLY A 155 -24.49 -11.80 -8.78
CA GLY A 155 -23.26 -11.56 -9.51
C GLY A 155 -22.07 -11.39 -8.59
N ARG A 156 -21.23 -10.39 -8.87
CA ARG A 156 -19.98 -10.06 -8.19
C ARG A 156 -20.08 -8.71 -7.47
N PRO A 157 -20.87 -8.61 -6.39
CA PRO A 157 -21.14 -7.34 -5.71
C PRO A 157 -19.95 -6.86 -4.89
N PHE A 158 -19.80 -5.56 -4.81
CA PHE A 158 -18.86 -4.87 -3.93
C PHE A 158 -19.41 -4.54 -2.54
N GLU A 159 -20.67 -4.82 -2.27
CA GLU A 159 -21.39 -4.38 -1.08
C GLU A 159 -21.64 -5.54 -0.10
N LEU A 160 -22.56 -5.34 0.83
CA LEU A 160 -22.93 -6.31 1.86
C LEU A 160 -23.06 -7.75 1.35
N MET A 161 -23.56 -7.93 0.14
CA MET A 161 -23.74 -9.25 -0.45
C MET A 161 -22.43 -9.96 -0.81
N THR A 162 -21.30 -9.25 -0.81
CA THR A 162 -19.97 -9.84 -1.00
C THR A 162 -19.69 -10.94 0.02
N VAL A 163 -20.11 -10.74 1.26
CA VAL A 163 -19.98 -11.72 2.35
C VAL A 163 -20.59 -13.09 1.97
N ALA A 164 -21.69 -13.07 1.25
CA ALA A 164 -22.39 -14.29 0.83
C ALA A 164 -21.93 -14.83 -0.53
N THR A 165 -21.37 -13.99 -1.39
CA THR A 165 -20.97 -14.34 -2.76
C THR A 165 -19.49 -14.69 -2.88
N PHE A 166 -18.63 -14.10 -2.04
CA PHE A 166 -17.18 -14.29 -2.00
C PHE A 166 -16.69 -14.54 -0.56
N PRO A 167 -17.06 -15.67 0.06
CA PRO A 167 -16.72 -15.92 1.47
C PRO A 167 -15.21 -15.94 1.73
N GLN A 168 -14.39 -16.28 0.75
CA GLN A 168 -12.92 -16.33 0.88
C GLN A 168 -12.28 -14.95 1.10
N LEU A 169 -12.87 -13.87 0.60
CA LEU A 169 -12.40 -12.50 0.85
C LEU A 169 -12.46 -12.08 2.32
N PHE A 170 -13.18 -12.84 3.14
CA PHE A 170 -13.34 -12.57 4.57
C PHE A 170 -12.51 -13.52 5.45
N ALA A 171 -11.60 -14.26 4.84
CA ALA A 171 -10.59 -15.00 5.57
C ALA A 171 -9.52 -14.04 6.10
N PRO A 172 -8.87 -14.36 7.23
CA PRO A 172 -7.69 -13.58 7.66
C PRO A 172 -6.61 -13.57 6.57
N SER A 173 -5.87 -12.47 6.47
CA SER A 173 -4.83 -12.31 5.45
C SER A 173 -3.78 -13.42 5.46
N TRP A 174 -3.45 -13.99 6.64
CA TRP A 174 -2.52 -15.11 6.71
C TRP A 174 -3.03 -16.39 6.02
N VAL A 175 -4.36 -16.55 5.88
CA VAL A 175 -4.94 -17.66 5.11
C VAL A 175 -4.80 -17.41 3.62
N THR A 176 -5.12 -16.18 3.17
CA THR A 176 -5.10 -15.83 1.74
C THR A 176 -3.68 -15.77 1.20
N GLU A 177 -2.80 -15.06 1.88
CA GLU A 177 -1.40 -14.91 1.50
C GLU A 177 -0.60 -16.19 1.74
N GLY A 178 -0.80 -16.82 2.90
CA GLY A 178 -0.11 -18.05 3.22
C GLY A 178 -0.41 -19.19 2.25
N PHE A 179 -1.64 -19.30 1.76
CA PHE A 179 -1.99 -20.29 0.74
C PHE A 179 -1.31 -19.99 -0.60
N ALA A 180 -1.22 -18.72 -0.99
CA ALA A 180 -0.53 -18.31 -2.21
C ALA A 180 0.98 -18.60 -2.12
N VAL A 181 1.64 -18.22 -1.01
CA VAL A 181 3.05 -18.52 -0.79
C VAL A 181 3.34 -20.02 -0.70
N TYR A 182 2.48 -20.77 -0.03
CA TYR A 182 2.61 -22.23 -0.02
C TYR A 182 2.51 -22.81 -1.43
N GLY A 183 1.51 -22.38 -2.20
CA GLY A 183 1.27 -22.89 -3.54
C GLY A 183 2.35 -22.51 -4.55
N GLU A 184 2.89 -21.30 -4.48
CA GLU A 184 4.03 -20.90 -5.32
C GLU A 184 5.27 -21.74 -5.01
N SER A 185 5.45 -22.14 -3.74
CA SER A 185 6.61 -22.89 -3.28
C SER A 185 6.52 -24.40 -3.51
N ASP A 186 5.35 -25.00 -3.28
CA ASP A 186 5.13 -26.44 -3.42
C ASP A 186 5.02 -26.89 -4.89
N ASN A 187 4.51 -26.02 -5.75
CA ASN A 187 4.29 -26.30 -7.16
C ASN A 187 5.41 -25.87 -8.10
N ALA A 188 6.45 -25.23 -7.60
CA ALA A 188 7.53 -24.63 -8.39
C ALA A 188 8.85 -25.41 -8.38
N GLY A 189 8.84 -26.71 -8.03
CA GLY A 189 10.07 -27.52 -8.11
C GLY A 189 11.16 -27.16 -7.09
N GLY A 190 10.78 -26.62 -5.93
CA GLY A 190 11.72 -26.24 -4.86
C GLY A 190 12.06 -24.75 -4.79
N TYR A 191 11.36 -23.94 -5.53
CA TYR A 191 11.45 -22.47 -5.51
C TYR A 191 10.32 -21.86 -4.69
N GLY A 192 10.23 -20.52 -4.67
CA GLY A 192 9.27 -19.78 -3.88
C GLY A 192 9.71 -19.49 -2.45
N ARG A 193 9.00 -18.57 -1.80
CA ARG A 193 9.42 -17.99 -0.51
C ARG A 193 9.66 -19.00 0.61
N LEU A 194 8.91 -20.09 0.69
CA LEU A 194 9.13 -21.16 1.70
C LEU A 194 10.46 -21.92 1.54
N ASN A 195 11.09 -21.81 0.37
CA ASN A 195 12.39 -22.41 0.08
C ASN A 195 13.52 -21.37 0.08
N ASN A 196 13.18 -20.11 0.35
CA ASN A 196 14.10 -18.99 0.44
C ASN A 196 14.67 -18.89 1.87
N ALA A 197 15.97 -18.66 2.00
CA ALA A 197 16.63 -18.46 3.29
C ALA A 197 16.15 -17.22 4.07
N TRP A 198 15.52 -16.24 3.41
CA TRP A 198 14.88 -15.11 4.08
C TRP A 198 13.73 -15.57 5.00
N TYR A 199 12.83 -16.41 4.49
CA TYR A 199 11.72 -16.95 5.28
C TYR A 199 12.22 -17.83 6.44
N GLU A 200 13.28 -18.61 6.21
CA GLU A 200 13.92 -19.37 7.30
C GLU A 200 14.57 -18.46 8.34
N ALA A 201 15.23 -17.38 7.92
CA ALA A 201 15.84 -16.39 8.81
C ALA A 201 14.78 -15.68 9.67
N ALA A 202 13.70 -15.20 9.04
CA ALA A 202 12.59 -14.54 9.72
C ALA A 202 11.93 -15.48 10.73
N MET A 203 11.65 -16.72 10.36
CA MET A 203 11.02 -17.67 11.26
C MET A 203 11.97 -18.12 12.40
N ARG A 204 13.28 -18.29 12.15
CA ARG A 204 14.26 -18.51 13.23
C ARG A 204 14.24 -17.37 14.24
N SER A 205 14.19 -16.14 13.77
CA SER A 205 14.10 -14.95 14.62
C SER A 205 12.84 -14.94 15.49
N GLU A 206 11.67 -15.27 14.92
CA GLU A 206 10.40 -15.39 15.65
C GLU A 206 10.48 -16.51 16.72
N VAL A 207 10.99 -17.69 16.38
CA VAL A 207 11.16 -18.81 17.34
C VAL A 207 12.11 -18.47 18.48
N GLN A 208 13.16 -17.68 18.21
CA GLN A 208 14.08 -17.25 19.25
C GLN A 208 13.49 -16.23 20.21
N HIS A 209 12.54 -15.41 19.73
CA HIS A 209 11.99 -14.32 20.52
C HIS A 209 10.63 -14.69 21.13
N SER A 210 9.60 -14.73 20.35
CA SER A 210 8.25 -15.13 20.75
C SER A 210 7.40 -15.41 19.53
N LEU A 211 6.86 -16.63 19.42
CA LEU A 211 5.88 -16.93 18.38
C LEU A 211 4.57 -16.20 18.65
N ARG A 212 3.95 -15.69 17.60
CA ARG A 212 2.72 -14.91 17.66
C ARG A 212 1.50 -15.82 17.82
N SER A 213 0.52 -15.36 18.57
CA SER A 213 -0.77 -16.03 18.72
C SER A 213 -1.57 -15.99 17.42
N LEU A 214 -2.62 -16.82 17.34
CA LEU A 214 -3.55 -16.85 16.23
C LEU A 214 -4.26 -15.50 16.05
N THR A 215 -4.62 -14.83 17.14
CA THR A 215 -5.29 -13.53 17.09
C THR A 215 -4.34 -12.44 16.64
N GLU A 216 -3.13 -12.35 17.18
CA GLU A 216 -2.12 -11.38 16.73
C GLU A 216 -1.91 -11.45 15.21
N ILE A 217 -1.64 -12.62 14.65
CA ILE A 217 -1.45 -12.79 13.21
C ILE A 217 -2.71 -12.48 12.40
N SER A 218 -3.89 -12.72 12.96
CA SER A 218 -5.15 -12.47 12.25
C SER A 218 -5.51 -10.98 12.18
N PHE A 219 -5.04 -10.17 13.13
CA PHE A 219 -5.29 -8.73 13.17
C PHE A 219 -4.12 -7.87 12.71
N GLU A 220 -2.94 -8.44 12.57
CA GLU A 220 -1.77 -7.70 12.10
C GLU A 220 -1.85 -7.37 10.59
N GLY A 221 -2.39 -8.27 9.79
CA GLY A 221 -2.70 -8.08 8.38
C GLY A 221 -1.54 -7.53 7.54
N TYR A 222 -1.92 -6.75 6.54
CA TYR A 222 -0.98 -6.07 5.63
C TYR A 222 -0.35 -4.82 6.24
N SER A 223 -1.01 -4.20 7.20
CA SER A 223 -0.55 -2.96 7.81
C SER A 223 0.66 -3.15 8.71
N GLY A 224 0.96 -4.38 9.11
CA GLY A 224 2.15 -4.78 9.82
C GLY A 224 2.59 -3.82 10.93
N SER A 225 2.03 -3.97 12.13
CA SER A 225 2.39 -3.10 13.26
C SER A 225 3.77 -3.42 13.83
N ARG A 226 4.25 -4.61 13.57
CA ARG A 226 5.51 -5.11 14.12
C ARG A 226 6.46 -5.47 12.98
N TRP A 227 7.74 -5.34 13.28
CA TRP A 227 8.79 -5.90 12.45
C TRP A 227 8.86 -7.44 12.65
N PRO A 228 9.18 -8.21 11.63
CA PRO A 228 9.26 -7.83 10.22
C PRO A 228 7.88 -7.76 9.57
N PHE A 229 7.80 -7.04 8.45
CA PHE A 229 6.60 -6.99 7.62
C PHE A 229 6.25 -8.34 7.03
N GLY A 230 5.02 -8.51 6.59
CA GLY A 230 4.59 -9.70 5.88
C GLY A 230 4.51 -10.95 6.75
N MET A 231 4.33 -10.79 8.06
CA MET A 231 4.22 -11.94 8.97
C MET A 231 3.00 -12.82 8.65
N ASN A 232 1.93 -12.23 8.14
CA ASN A 232 0.78 -12.96 7.60
C ASN A 232 1.20 -13.92 6.46
N TYR A 233 2.08 -13.49 5.55
CA TYR A 233 2.66 -14.35 4.51
C TYR A 233 3.51 -15.47 5.12
N LEU A 234 4.41 -15.14 6.03
CA LEU A 234 5.35 -16.06 6.65
C LEU A 234 4.62 -17.14 7.47
N TYR A 235 3.83 -16.72 8.46
CA TYR A 235 3.09 -17.67 9.32
C TYR A 235 2.09 -18.48 8.53
N GLY A 236 1.37 -17.84 7.62
CA GLY A 236 0.41 -18.52 6.76
C GLY A 236 1.04 -19.60 5.88
N ALA A 237 2.17 -19.29 5.25
CA ALA A 237 2.89 -20.26 4.41
C ALA A 237 3.38 -21.46 5.22
N TYR A 238 3.98 -21.23 6.38
CA TYR A 238 4.39 -22.34 7.27
C TYR A 238 3.20 -23.10 7.86
N PHE A 239 2.06 -22.44 8.08
CA PHE A 239 0.85 -23.12 8.51
C PHE A 239 0.34 -24.09 7.42
N PHE A 240 0.26 -23.67 6.17
CA PHE A 240 -0.12 -24.56 5.08
C PHE A 240 0.89 -25.69 4.86
N LYS A 241 2.17 -25.43 5.04
CA LYS A 241 3.20 -26.47 5.04
C LYS A 241 3.00 -27.45 6.19
N PHE A 242 2.74 -26.99 7.40
CA PHE A 242 2.45 -27.80 8.58
C PHE A 242 1.23 -28.70 8.35
N ILE A 243 0.10 -28.13 7.90
CA ILE A 243 -1.10 -28.96 7.68
C ILE A 243 -0.91 -29.97 6.56
N SER A 244 -0.17 -29.62 5.52
CA SER A 244 0.20 -30.56 4.44
C SER A 244 1.06 -31.72 4.92
N GLU A 245 2.09 -31.46 5.71
CA GLU A 245 2.99 -32.49 6.27
C GLU A 245 2.29 -33.34 7.36
N ARG A 246 1.44 -32.71 8.19
CA ARG A 246 0.81 -33.38 9.33
C ARG A 246 -0.45 -34.13 8.99
N TYR A 247 -1.31 -33.58 8.10
CA TYR A 247 -2.64 -34.10 7.78
C TYR A 247 -2.77 -34.58 6.33
N GLY A 248 -1.72 -34.46 5.54
CA GLY A 248 -1.67 -34.85 4.13
C GLY A 248 -1.70 -33.68 3.15
N ARG A 249 -1.05 -33.88 1.99
CA ARG A 249 -0.84 -32.80 0.99
C ARG A 249 -2.14 -32.15 0.52
N ASP A 250 -3.20 -32.93 0.36
CA ASP A 250 -4.49 -32.44 -0.13
C ASP A 250 -5.23 -31.59 0.92
N MET A 251 -4.78 -31.61 2.18
CA MET A 251 -5.44 -30.86 3.24
C MET A 251 -5.35 -29.36 3.05
N ALA A 252 -4.31 -28.86 2.42
CA ALA A 252 -4.17 -27.44 2.10
C ALA A 252 -5.34 -26.95 1.21
N THR A 253 -5.61 -27.63 0.12
CA THR A 253 -6.72 -27.32 -0.80
C THR A 253 -8.09 -27.66 -0.19
N GLU A 254 -8.20 -28.75 0.57
CA GLU A 254 -9.43 -29.11 1.26
C GLU A 254 -9.85 -28.08 2.32
N TYR A 255 -8.89 -27.55 3.08
CA TYR A 255 -9.16 -26.49 4.07
C TYR A 255 -9.75 -25.24 3.41
N ILE A 256 -9.16 -24.81 2.27
CA ILE A 256 -9.68 -23.69 1.47
C ILE A 256 -11.08 -24.02 0.92
N ARG A 257 -11.29 -25.25 0.42
CA ARG A 257 -12.58 -25.69 -0.10
C ARG A 257 -13.67 -25.68 0.96
N ILE A 258 -13.38 -26.16 2.16
CA ILE A 258 -14.28 -26.10 3.33
C ILE A 258 -14.64 -24.65 3.64
N TYR A 259 -13.70 -23.73 3.51
CA TYR A 259 -13.94 -22.32 3.74
C TYR A 259 -14.86 -21.71 2.67
N GLY A 260 -14.69 -22.00 1.40
CA GLY A 260 -15.50 -21.50 0.29
C GLY A 260 -16.96 -21.95 0.27
N GLY A 261 -17.34 -22.90 1.12
CA GLY A 261 -18.71 -23.41 1.24
C GLY A 261 -19.65 -22.63 2.17
N ASN A 262 -19.21 -21.54 2.78
CA ASN A 262 -20.01 -20.82 3.81
C ASN A 262 -20.66 -19.54 3.32
N ILE A 263 -21.84 -19.24 3.92
CA ILE A 263 -22.50 -17.93 3.82
C ILE A 263 -22.03 -16.98 4.94
N ILE A 264 -21.73 -17.54 6.12
CA ILE A 264 -21.24 -16.75 7.24
C ILE A 264 -19.74 -17.00 7.31
N PRO A 265 -18.90 -16.03 6.86
CA PRO A 265 -17.47 -16.10 7.06
C PRO A 265 -17.16 -16.11 8.57
N TRP A 266 -15.94 -15.99 8.98
CA TRP A 266 -15.53 -15.87 10.39
C TRP A 266 -15.86 -17.04 11.32
N ARG A 267 -16.30 -18.18 10.80
CA ARG A 267 -16.48 -19.43 11.57
C ARG A 267 -15.22 -20.29 11.51
N MET A 268 -14.05 -19.69 11.73
CA MET A 268 -12.75 -20.36 11.63
C MET A 268 -12.68 -21.62 12.52
N ASP A 269 -13.15 -21.51 13.77
CA ASP A 269 -13.17 -22.62 14.71
C ASP A 269 -14.02 -23.82 14.21
N LYS A 270 -15.21 -23.54 13.66
CA LYS A 270 -16.04 -24.60 13.09
C LYS A 270 -15.35 -25.29 11.89
N ARG A 271 -14.53 -24.55 11.16
CA ARG A 271 -13.83 -25.09 9.98
C ARG A 271 -12.64 -25.90 10.38
N ALA A 272 -11.87 -25.44 11.34
CA ALA A 272 -10.81 -26.22 11.93
C ALA A 272 -11.35 -27.56 12.46
N LYS A 273 -12.50 -27.56 13.13
CA LYS A 273 -13.16 -28.78 13.57
C LYS A 273 -13.60 -29.70 12.41
N LEU A 274 -14.07 -29.14 11.30
CA LEU A 274 -14.44 -29.93 10.12
C LEU A 274 -13.21 -30.48 9.40
N ALA A 275 -12.15 -29.73 9.27
CA ALA A 275 -10.93 -30.13 8.58
C ALA A 275 -10.02 -31.04 9.43
N PHE A 276 -9.84 -30.72 10.70
CA PHE A 276 -8.82 -31.31 11.56
C PHE A 276 -9.38 -32.07 12.78
N GLY A 277 -10.68 -31.95 13.03
CA GLY A 277 -11.33 -32.51 14.24
C GLY A 277 -11.03 -31.71 15.54
N LYS A 278 -10.40 -30.55 15.44
CA LYS A 278 -9.89 -29.70 16.54
C LYS A 278 -10.31 -28.26 16.36
N SER A 279 -10.26 -27.46 17.45
CA SER A 279 -10.46 -26.01 17.38
C SER A 279 -9.31 -25.34 16.65
N ALA A 280 -9.52 -24.09 16.23
CA ALA A 280 -8.49 -23.31 15.57
C ALA A 280 -7.28 -23.05 16.49
N ASP A 281 -7.53 -22.78 17.78
CA ASP A 281 -6.48 -22.59 18.79
C ASP A 281 -5.66 -23.86 19.00
N GLU A 282 -6.32 -25.04 19.15
CA GLU A 282 -5.62 -26.33 19.29
C GLU A 282 -4.72 -26.64 18.07
N VAL A 283 -5.18 -26.34 16.87
CA VAL A 283 -4.36 -26.50 15.65
C VAL A 283 -3.20 -25.51 15.62
N TRP A 284 -3.41 -24.28 16.11
CA TRP A 284 -2.35 -23.26 16.18
C TRP A 284 -1.28 -23.61 17.22
N ASP A 285 -1.64 -24.18 18.36
CA ASP A 285 -0.70 -24.69 19.36
C ASP A 285 0.17 -25.84 18.82
N GLU A 286 -0.44 -26.74 18.05
CA GLU A 286 0.32 -27.78 17.35
C GLU A 286 1.26 -27.20 16.29
N PHE A 287 0.82 -26.18 15.58
CA PHE A 287 1.63 -25.46 14.60
C PHE A 287 2.83 -24.76 15.25
N GLN A 288 2.62 -24.06 16.38
CA GLN A 288 3.73 -23.48 17.12
C GLN A 288 4.73 -24.54 17.62
N THR A 289 4.22 -25.69 18.06
CA THR A 289 5.06 -26.83 18.44
C THR A 289 5.89 -27.34 17.25
N TYR A 290 5.26 -27.47 16.08
CA TYR A 290 5.94 -27.83 14.83
C TYR A 290 7.05 -26.84 14.47
N LEU A 291 6.81 -25.52 14.59
CA LEU A 291 7.82 -24.51 14.32
C LEU A 291 9.03 -24.62 15.26
N ARG A 292 8.79 -24.83 16.57
CA ARG A 292 9.86 -25.05 17.54
C ARG A 292 10.68 -26.30 17.19
N GLN A 293 10.03 -27.42 16.95
CA GLN A 293 10.68 -28.68 16.58
C GLN A 293 11.54 -28.54 15.31
N ARG A 294 11.12 -27.70 14.36
CA ARG A 294 11.82 -27.48 13.10
C ARG A 294 13.03 -26.55 13.27
N PHE A 295 12.88 -25.46 14.02
CA PHE A 295 13.87 -24.38 14.03
C PHE A 295 14.80 -24.36 15.25
N GLU A 296 14.39 -24.86 16.44
CA GLU A 296 15.27 -24.93 17.62
C GLU A 296 16.56 -25.75 17.37
N PRO A 297 16.54 -26.89 16.67
CA PRO A 297 17.77 -27.61 16.34
C PRO A 297 18.71 -26.81 15.42
N GLN A 298 18.15 -26.08 14.45
CA GLN A 298 18.93 -25.22 13.57
C GLN A 298 19.58 -24.08 14.36
N ILE A 299 18.82 -23.42 15.24
CA ILE A 299 19.29 -22.34 16.09
C ILE A 299 20.41 -22.85 17.03
N ALA A 300 20.22 -24.03 17.62
CA ALA A 300 21.25 -24.63 18.49
C ALA A 300 22.56 -24.94 17.74
N LYS A 301 22.46 -25.46 16.50
CA LYS A 301 23.60 -25.68 15.62
C LYS A 301 24.31 -24.37 15.30
N LEU A 302 23.55 -23.33 14.82
CA LEU A 302 24.13 -22.03 14.51
C LEU A 302 24.80 -21.36 15.72
N LYS A 303 24.24 -21.53 16.92
CA LYS A 303 24.89 -21.07 18.17
C LYS A 303 26.23 -21.74 18.45
N GLN A 304 26.37 -23.04 18.18
CA GLN A 304 27.62 -23.75 18.35
C GLN A 304 28.68 -23.35 17.32
N GLU A 305 28.23 -23.01 16.10
CA GLU A 305 29.07 -22.58 15.00
C GLU A 305 29.37 -21.07 15.03
N ASN A 306 28.91 -20.34 16.06
CA ASN A 306 28.98 -18.89 16.16
C ASN A 306 30.37 -18.38 16.53
N ILE A 307 31.34 -18.58 15.62
CA ILE A 307 32.77 -18.21 15.80
C ILE A 307 32.98 -16.73 15.42
N ALA A 308 32.16 -16.18 14.52
CA ALA A 308 32.27 -14.85 13.94
C ALA A 308 30.92 -14.08 14.01
N ALA A 309 30.42 -13.91 15.25
CA ALA A 309 29.20 -13.12 15.49
C ALA A 309 29.52 -11.63 15.44
N ALA A 310 28.60 -10.87 14.82
CA ALA A 310 28.69 -9.43 14.82
C ALA A 310 28.43 -8.85 16.22
N LYS A 311 29.22 -7.83 16.59
CA LYS A 311 28.98 -7.04 17.79
C LYS A 311 28.00 -5.91 17.46
N PRO A 312 26.88 -5.74 18.20
CA PRO A 312 25.94 -4.64 17.95
C PRO A 312 26.61 -3.28 18.03
N VAL A 313 26.37 -2.43 17.04
CA VAL A 313 26.79 -1.02 16.99
C VAL A 313 25.59 -0.11 17.19
N TYR A 314 24.48 -0.42 16.51
CA TYR A 314 23.24 0.30 16.63
C TYR A 314 22.06 -0.65 16.44
N SER A 315 21.18 -0.74 17.44
CA SER A 315 20.06 -1.68 17.46
C SER A 315 18.69 -1.05 17.49
N GLU A 316 18.61 0.27 17.66
CA GLU A 316 17.34 0.99 17.67
C GLU A 316 16.91 1.26 16.24
N SER A 317 16.00 0.47 15.70
CA SER A 317 15.41 0.75 14.39
C SER A 317 14.36 -0.22 13.98
N PHE A 318 13.64 0.19 12.98
CA PHE A 318 12.76 -0.65 12.21
C PHE A 318 13.47 -1.12 10.93
N ILE A 319 14.07 -0.19 10.17
CA ILE A 319 14.89 -0.46 8.99
C ILE A 319 16.21 0.29 9.12
N ASN A 320 17.33 -0.42 8.96
CA ASN A 320 18.65 0.13 8.64
C ASN A 320 19.15 -0.60 7.42
N SER A 321 19.40 0.12 6.32
CA SER A 321 19.81 -0.46 5.04
C SER A 321 20.68 0.48 4.23
N SER A 322 21.16 0.02 3.09
CA SER A 322 21.97 0.78 2.14
C SER A 322 23.22 1.34 2.79
N LEU A 323 24.04 0.46 3.40
CA LEU A 323 25.26 0.83 4.09
C LEU A 323 26.35 1.29 3.10
N THR A 324 27.04 2.39 3.39
CA THR A 324 28.25 2.79 2.67
C THR A 324 29.24 3.47 3.61
N ALA A 325 30.54 3.30 3.36
CA ALA A 325 31.61 3.80 4.22
C ALA A 325 32.40 4.91 3.52
N SER A 326 32.76 5.96 4.26
CA SER A 326 33.68 6.99 3.80
C SER A 326 35.14 6.62 4.07
N GLY A 327 36.08 7.24 3.34
CA GLY A 327 37.53 7.07 3.59
C GLY A 327 37.99 7.55 4.96
N SER A 328 37.17 8.42 5.63
CA SER A 328 37.42 8.85 7.02
C SER A 328 36.97 7.84 8.09
N GLY A 329 36.27 6.77 7.69
CA GLY A 329 35.73 5.75 8.59
C GLY A 329 34.34 6.04 9.13
N ASP A 330 33.61 7.00 8.57
CA ASP A 330 32.21 7.22 8.85
C ASP A 330 31.36 6.21 8.07
N LEU A 331 30.29 5.70 8.71
CA LEU A 331 29.29 4.84 8.08
C LEU A 331 28.03 5.65 7.79
N TYR A 332 27.61 5.70 6.54
CA TYR A 332 26.30 6.26 6.14
C TYR A 332 25.31 5.12 5.90
N TYR A 333 24.06 5.36 6.25
CA TYR A 333 22.99 4.36 6.08
C TYR A 333 21.61 5.00 6.03
N PHE A 334 20.68 4.33 5.37
CA PHE A 334 19.26 4.68 5.41
C PHE A 334 18.61 4.15 6.68
N HIS A 335 17.77 4.96 7.32
CA HIS A 335 17.13 4.65 8.59
C HIS A 335 15.63 5.01 8.55
N SER A 336 14.80 4.12 9.08
CA SER A 336 13.39 4.37 9.38
C SER A 336 13.02 3.71 10.70
N ASP A 337 12.37 4.47 11.58
CA ASP A 337 11.84 4.00 12.87
C ASP A 337 10.32 3.74 12.82
N ALA A 338 9.69 3.95 11.67
CA ALA A 338 8.26 3.83 11.41
C ALA A 338 7.36 4.86 12.13
N ILE A 339 7.90 5.81 12.87
CA ILE A 339 7.15 6.87 13.61
C ILE A 339 7.57 8.29 13.25
N SER A 340 8.75 8.46 12.66
CA SER A 340 9.28 9.75 12.19
C SER A 340 9.67 9.69 10.71
N HIS A 341 10.02 10.84 10.14
CA HIS A 341 10.45 10.90 8.74
C HIS A 341 11.68 10.02 8.51
N PRO A 342 11.69 9.13 7.52
CA PRO A 342 12.88 8.36 7.15
C PRO A 342 14.05 9.27 6.78
N GLN A 343 15.27 8.84 7.04
CA GLN A 343 16.45 9.69 6.93
C GLN A 343 17.72 8.92 6.55
N VAL A 344 18.67 9.62 5.97
CA VAL A 344 20.06 9.14 5.95
C VAL A 344 20.73 9.57 7.25
N ARG A 345 21.38 8.62 7.92
CA ARG A 345 22.13 8.84 9.15
C ARG A 345 23.61 8.52 8.94
N ARG A 346 24.43 9.03 9.85
CA ARG A 346 25.86 8.77 9.88
C ARG A 346 26.31 8.29 11.26
N ILE A 347 27.04 7.19 11.31
CA ILE A 347 27.84 6.82 12.48
C ILE A 347 29.27 7.23 12.20
N ARG A 348 29.77 8.18 12.96
CA ARG A 348 31.14 8.67 12.86
C ARG A 348 32.13 7.63 13.38
N ALA A 349 33.42 7.77 13.01
CA ALA A 349 34.47 6.92 13.50
C ALA A 349 34.62 6.90 15.05
N ASP A 350 34.15 7.97 15.73
CA ASP A 350 34.10 8.04 17.20
C ASP A 350 32.85 7.37 17.82
N GLY A 351 31.96 6.81 17.00
CA GLY A 351 30.74 6.17 17.41
C GLY A 351 29.49 7.09 17.54
N THR A 352 29.65 8.40 17.29
CA THR A 352 28.53 9.34 17.32
C THR A 352 27.56 9.05 16.17
N ASN A 353 26.27 8.86 16.47
CA ASN A 353 25.22 8.61 15.50
C ASN A 353 24.34 9.85 15.34
N GLU A 354 24.22 10.40 14.13
CA GLU A 354 23.50 11.62 13.84
C GLU A 354 22.69 11.55 12.56
N SER A 355 21.60 12.31 12.48
CA SER A 355 20.84 12.54 11.25
C SER A 355 21.66 13.43 10.31
N VAL A 356 21.62 13.08 9.02
CA VAL A 356 22.29 13.86 7.98
C VAL A 356 21.30 14.69 7.20
N PHE A 357 20.25 14.05 6.68
CA PHE A 357 19.09 14.69 6.03
C PHE A 357 17.91 13.72 5.95
N GLU A 358 16.72 14.26 5.89
CA GLU A 358 15.48 13.51 5.71
C GLU A 358 15.31 13.11 4.25
N THR A 359 14.95 11.85 4.04
CA THR A 359 14.61 11.31 2.72
C THR A 359 13.97 9.93 2.84
N ALA A 360 13.07 9.60 1.93
CA ALA A 360 12.40 8.32 1.88
C ALA A 360 12.71 7.56 0.59
N ASN A 361 12.34 6.27 0.55
CA ASN A 361 12.36 5.43 -0.65
C ASN A 361 13.74 5.31 -1.31
N VAL A 362 14.77 5.17 -0.48
CA VAL A 362 16.16 4.95 -0.92
C VAL A 362 16.34 3.50 -1.35
N ASN A 363 16.85 3.30 -2.58
CA ASN A 363 17.19 1.99 -3.11
C ASN A 363 18.66 1.63 -2.85
N SER A 364 19.58 2.60 -3.01
CA SER A 364 21.02 2.38 -2.77
C SER A 364 21.72 3.67 -2.35
N LEU A 365 22.77 3.51 -1.57
CA LEU A 365 23.74 4.56 -1.22
C LEU A 365 25.14 4.12 -1.65
N ASP A 366 25.93 5.07 -2.14
CA ASP A 366 27.33 4.85 -2.42
C ASP A 366 28.13 6.14 -2.13
N TRP A 367 29.26 6.01 -1.44
CA TRP A 367 30.10 7.13 -1.03
C TRP A 367 31.40 7.19 -1.83
N GLN A 368 31.73 8.40 -2.27
CA GLN A 368 33.05 8.71 -2.81
C GLN A 368 33.55 10.02 -2.20
N ASP A 369 34.78 10.05 -1.70
CA ASP A 369 35.31 11.15 -0.85
C ASP A 369 35.29 12.52 -1.54
N ASP A 370 35.56 12.60 -2.83
CA ASP A 370 35.58 13.84 -3.61
C ASP A 370 34.22 14.20 -4.20
N ALA A 371 33.37 13.21 -4.49
CA ALA A 371 32.06 13.41 -5.13
C ALA A 371 30.89 13.52 -4.15
N GLY A 372 31.00 12.90 -2.97
CA GLY A 372 29.98 12.87 -1.94
C GLY A 372 29.11 11.60 -2.01
N LEU A 373 27.96 11.61 -1.33
CA LEU A 373 27.02 10.53 -1.25
C LEU A 373 26.13 10.50 -2.50
N LEU A 374 26.18 9.42 -3.24
CA LEU A 374 25.22 9.10 -4.32
C LEU A 374 24.05 8.33 -3.74
N LEU A 375 22.85 8.68 -4.15
CA LEU A 375 21.64 7.96 -3.81
C LEU A 375 20.92 7.56 -5.09
N SER A 376 20.45 6.32 -5.15
CA SER A 376 19.31 5.98 -5.99
C SER A 376 18.06 5.98 -5.09
N LYS A 377 17.05 6.73 -5.45
CA LYS A 377 15.77 6.73 -4.71
C LYS A 377 14.59 6.88 -5.65
N MET A 378 13.46 6.35 -5.23
CA MET A 378 12.22 6.45 -5.98
C MET A 378 11.68 7.89 -5.95
N ALA A 379 11.18 8.35 -7.09
CA ALA A 379 10.60 9.67 -7.27
C ALA A 379 9.39 9.62 -8.18
N VAL A 380 8.46 10.58 -8.00
CA VAL A 380 7.33 10.74 -8.91
C VAL A 380 7.83 11.30 -10.24
N CYS A 381 7.41 10.66 -11.32
CA CYS A 381 7.68 11.02 -12.70
C CYS A 381 6.36 11.17 -13.45
N ASP A 382 6.25 12.20 -14.31
CA ASP A 382 5.05 12.47 -15.14
C ASP A 382 3.74 12.41 -14.30
N ASN A 383 3.81 12.79 -13.05
CA ASN A 383 2.66 12.89 -12.14
C ASN A 383 2.05 11.56 -11.65
N ILE A 384 2.21 10.46 -12.37
CA ILE A 384 1.54 9.17 -12.11
C ILE A 384 2.51 7.98 -12.08
N LYS A 385 3.77 8.16 -12.43
CA LYS A 385 4.78 7.11 -12.46
C LYS A 385 5.71 7.23 -11.26
N PHE A 386 6.29 6.12 -10.85
CA PHE A 386 7.16 6.05 -9.68
C PHE A 386 8.48 5.35 -10.06
N TYR A 387 9.47 6.16 -10.39
CA TYR A 387 10.73 5.71 -10.97
C TYR A 387 11.93 6.05 -10.10
N GLY A 388 12.96 5.21 -10.20
CA GLY A 388 14.25 5.46 -9.57
C GLY A 388 15.02 6.58 -10.26
N ASP A 389 15.51 7.54 -9.48
CA ASP A 389 16.35 8.63 -9.94
C ASP A 389 17.59 8.77 -9.07
N LEU A 390 18.65 9.36 -9.65
CA LEU A 390 19.91 9.61 -8.97
C LEU A 390 19.91 10.97 -8.30
N TYR A 391 20.47 11.00 -7.10
CA TYR A 391 20.68 12.19 -6.29
C TYR A 391 22.08 12.20 -5.73
N ARG A 392 22.61 13.40 -5.45
CA ARG A 392 23.92 13.59 -4.84
C ARG A 392 23.78 14.49 -3.62
N TRP A 393 24.33 14.04 -2.50
CA TRP A 393 24.47 14.89 -1.33
C TRP A 393 25.97 15.15 -1.02
N LYS A 394 26.28 16.38 -0.66
CA LYS A 394 27.62 16.80 -0.23
C LYS A 394 27.59 17.30 1.20
N PRO A 395 28.64 17.03 2.02
CA PRO A 395 28.73 17.56 3.35
C PRO A 395 28.55 19.09 3.38
N GLY A 396 27.68 19.56 4.27
CA GLY A 396 27.35 21.01 4.41
C GLY A 396 26.12 21.46 3.62
N THR A 397 25.48 20.59 2.82
CA THR A 397 24.16 20.88 2.21
C THR A 397 23.04 20.29 3.07
N SER A 398 21.88 20.94 3.07
CA SER A 398 20.71 20.50 3.86
C SER A 398 19.91 19.38 3.23
N SER A 399 20.05 19.18 1.91
CA SER A 399 19.30 18.17 1.16
C SER A 399 20.10 17.70 -0.06
N PRO A 400 19.84 16.50 -0.58
CA PRO A 400 20.47 16.01 -1.79
C PRO A 400 19.98 16.74 -3.04
N GLU A 401 20.88 16.97 -3.98
CA GLU A 401 20.61 17.48 -5.32
C GLU A 401 20.13 16.35 -6.24
N ARG A 402 19.04 16.53 -6.95
CA ARG A 402 18.56 15.57 -7.96
C ARG A 402 19.40 15.69 -9.23
N LEU A 403 20.03 14.61 -9.65
CA LEU A 403 20.88 14.56 -10.86
C LEU A 403 20.11 14.13 -12.11
N THR A 404 19.11 13.26 -11.98
CA THR A 404 18.35 12.73 -13.11
C THR A 404 16.85 12.93 -12.93
N HIS A 405 16.11 12.90 -14.05
CA HIS A 405 14.65 13.00 -14.05
C HIS A 405 14.05 11.86 -14.88
N CYS A 406 13.23 11.04 -14.26
CA CYS A 406 12.61 9.88 -14.87
C CYS A 406 13.62 8.89 -15.48
N GLY A 407 14.81 8.79 -14.89
CA GLY A 407 15.92 8.01 -15.42
C GLY A 407 15.78 6.51 -15.23
N ARG A 408 14.92 6.08 -14.28
CA ARG A 408 14.66 4.67 -13.95
C ARG A 408 15.90 3.93 -13.44
N TYR A 409 16.73 4.61 -12.67
CA TYR A 409 17.96 4.07 -12.08
C TYR A 409 17.69 3.52 -10.68
N VAL A 410 17.74 2.20 -10.52
CA VAL A 410 17.39 1.51 -9.27
C VAL A 410 18.58 1.14 -8.40
N ASN A 411 19.78 1.14 -8.97
CA ASN A 411 21.04 0.95 -8.25
C ASN A 411 22.14 1.75 -8.93
N ALA A 412 23.09 2.32 -8.18
CA ALA A 412 24.15 3.11 -8.76
C ALA A 412 25.41 3.09 -7.86
N ALA A 413 26.59 3.19 -8.50
CA ALA A 413 27.86 3.23 -7.84
C ALA A 413 28.81 4.26 -8.48
N TRP A 414 29.55 5.02 -7.65
CA TRP A 414 30.60 5.92 -8.08
C TRP A 414 31.80 5.13 -8.61
N ARG A 415 32.34 5.58 -9.73
CA ARG A 415 33.69 5.17 -10.13
C ARG A 415 34.68 5.67 -9.08
N PRO A 416 35.76 4.93 -8.75
CA PRO A 416 36.71 5.31 -7.69
C PRO A 416 37.33 6.71 -7.84
N ASP A 417 37.41 7.23 -9.08
CA ASP A 417 37.92 8.60 -9.34
C ASP A 417 36.84 9.70 -9.20
N GLY A 418 35.59 9.34 -8.89
CA GLY A 418 34.47 10.28 -8.72
C GLY A 418 34.02 10.98 -10.01
N GLN A 419 34.47 10.55 -11.20
CA GLN A 419 34.15 11.22 -12.47
C GLN A 419 33.00 10.58 -13.21
N GLN A 420 32.64 9.36 -12.89
CA GLN A 420 31.55 8.62 -13.54
C GLN A 420 30.67 7.88 -12.53
N ILE A 421 29.44 7.64 -12.92
CA ILE A 421 28.46 6.80 -12.23
C ILE A 421 28.15 5.61 -13.12
N ALA A 422 28.22 4.39 -12.58
CA ALA A 422 27.57 3.25 -13.20
C ALA A 422 26.19 3.09 -12.56
N ALA A 423 25.17 2.85 -13.37
CA ALA A 423 23.81 2.71 -12.89
C ALA A 423 23.08 1.54 -13.56
N VAL A 424 22.21 0.88 -12.82
CA VAL A 424 21.28 -0.11 -13.33
C VAL A 424 19.99 0.59 -13.68
N GLN A 425 19.63 0.56 -14.96
CA GLN A 425 18.40 1.15 -15.48
C GLN A 425 17.37 0.08 -15.80
N LEU A 426 16.12 0.31 -15.41
CA LEU A 426 14.98 -0.50 -15.81
C LEU A 426 14.18 0.26 -16.89
N ASP A 427 13.92 -0.37 -18.03
CA ASP A 427 13.10 0.25 -19.06
C ASP A 427 12.43 -0.81 -19.92
N GLN A 428 11.12 -0.77 -20.03
CA GLN A 428 10.29 -1.71 -20.82
C GLN A 428 10.52 -3.19 -20.45
N GLY A 429 10.72 -3.48 -19.17
CA GLY A 429 11.02 -4.83 -18.68
C GLY A 429 12.43 -5.32 -19.00
N LEU A 430 13.31 -4.46 -19.51
CA LEU A 430 14.71 -4.74 -19.75
C LEU A 430 15.59 -4.11 -18.68
N SER A 431 16.65 -4.81 -18.30
CA SER A 431 17.68 -4.31 -17.40
C SER A 431 18.91 -3.89 -18.20
N ARG A 432 19.40 -2.68 -17.91
CA ARG A 432 20.52 -2.08 -18.64
C ARG A 432 21.60 -1.59 -17.69
N LEU A 433 22.86 -1.70 -18.11
CA LEU A 433 23.98 -1.02 -17.49
C LEU A 433 24.25 0.29 -18.24
N VAL A 434 24.20 1.40 -17.52
CA VAL A 434 24.39 2.74 -18.06
C VAL A 434 25.54 3.43 -17.33
N LEU A 435 26.42 4.12 -18.05
CA LEU A 435 27.40 5.04 -17.48
C LEU A 435 26.92 6.47 -17.67
N LEU A 436 27.07 7.27 -16.61
CA LEU A 436 26.79 8.70 -16.64
C LEU A 436 28.03 9.46 -16.15
N ASP A 437 28.14 10.75 -16.48
CA ASP A 437 29.13 11.60 -15.84
C ASP A 437 28.79 11.89 -14.37
N ALA A 438 29.66 12.58 -13.64
CA ALA A 438 29.49 12.90 -12.24
C ALA A 438 28.27 13.78 -11.93
N ASN A 439 27.64 14.39 -12.92
CA ASN A 439 26.44 15.21 -12.77
C ASN A 439 25.15 14.45 -13.15
N GLY A 440 25.26 13.17 -13.50
CA GLY A 440 24.13 12.37 -13.95
C GLY A 440 23.71 12.66 -15.40
N GLU A 441 24.58 13.31 -16.16
CA GLU A 441 24.36 13.66 -17.56
C GLU A 441 25.06 12.68 -18.50
N HIS A 442 24.83 12.82 -19.81
CA HIS A 442 25.47 12.05 -20.88
C HIS A 442 25.37 10.52 -20.69
N PRO A 443 24.15 9.96 -20.54
CA PRO A 443 23.99 8.52 -20.33
C PRO A 443 24.50 7.72 -21.53
N GLU A 444 25.49 6.84 -21.31
CA GLU A 444 25.96 5.85 -22.25
C GLU A 444 25.43 4.48 -21.88
N GLN A 445 24.54 3.93 -22.69
CA GLN A 445 24.08 2.55 -22.55
C GLN A 445 25.22 1.60 -22.93
N VAL A 446 25.78 0.91 -21.96
CA VAL A 446 26.93 0.03 -22.16
C VAL A 446 26.48 -1.35 -22.61
N VAL A 447 25.44 -1.89 -21.94
CA VAL A 447 24.86 -3.18 -22.30
C VAL A 447 23.37 -3.23 -21.91
N THR A 448 22.57 -3.92 -22.70
CA THR A 448 21.20 -4.34 -22.38
C THR A 448 21.21 -5.84 -22.19
N LEU A 449 20.67 -6.32 -21.08
CA LEU A 449 20.51 -7.75 -20.89
C LEU A 449 19.35 -8.30 -21.73
N PRO A 450 19.38 -9.58 -22.10
CA PRO A 450 18.25 -10.25 -22.70
C PRO A 450 16.99 -10.12 -21.82
N GLN A 451 15.82 -10.13 -22.45
CA GLN A 451 14.58 -10.10 -21.71
C GLN A 451 14.48 -11.28 -20.74
N GLY A 452 14.13 -10.99 -19.48
CA GLY A 452 14.07 -11.97 -18.40
C GLY A 452 15.37 -12.14 -17.62
N ASP A 453 16.50 -11.62 -18.12
CA ASP A 453 17.71 -11.46 -17.33
C ASP A 453 17.69 -10.11 -16.58
N THR A 454 18.24 -10.03 -15.38
CA THR A 454 18.19 -8.84 -14.53
C THR A 454 19.54 -8.54 -13.89
N LEU A 455 19.92 -7.25 -13.89
CA LEU A 455 21.02 -6.73 -13.07
C LEU A 455 20.48 -6.37 -11.70
N GLY A 456 21.17 -6.82 -10.66
CA GLY A 456 20.96 -6.38 -9.28
C GLY A 456 21.96 -5.32 -8.86
N HIS A 457 22.71 -5.60 -7.77
CA HIS A 457 23.70 -4.68 -7.23
C HIS A 457 24.99 -4.68 -8.06
N ILE A 458 25.59 -3.50 -8.19
CA ILE A 458 26.84 -3.29 -8.91
C ILE A 458 27.86 -2.57 -8.04
N SER A 459 29.15 -2.85 -8.25
CA SER A 459 30.26 -2.13 -7.63
C SER A 459 31.51 -2.12 -8.55
N TRP A 460 32.30 -1.07 -8.45
CA TRP A 460 33.51 -0.89 -9.25
C TRP A 460 34.73 -1.60 -8.66
N SER A 461 35.61 -2.11 -9.51
CA SER A 461 36.96 -2.46 -9.14
C SER A 461 37.77 -1.22 -8.74
N PRO A 462 38.78 -1.35 -7.84
CA PRO A 462 39.55 -0.19 -7.36
C PRO A 462 40.27 0.60 -8.45
N ASP A 463 40.58 -0.03 -9.59
CA ASP A 463 41.17 0.62 -10.77
C ASP A 463 40.15 1.23 -11.74
N GLY A 464 38.85 1.02 -11.47
CA GLY A 464 37.77 1.53 -12.30
C GLY A 464 37.64 0.92 -13.71
N GLY A 465 38.25 -0.26 -13.92
CA GLY A 465 38.23 -0.96 -15.21
C GLY A 465 37.16 -2.04 -15.35
N VAL A 466 36.70 -2.56 -14.21
CA VAL A 466 35.77 -3.68 -14.14
C VAL A 466 34.63 -3.35 -13.15
N LEU A 467 33.43 -3.85 -13.43
CA LEU A 467 32.32 -3.88 -12.48
C LEU A 467 32.07 -5.31 -12.01
N VAL A 468 31.84 -5.50 -10.73
CA VAL A 468 31.19 -6.71 -10.22
C VAL A 468 29.70 -6.45 -10.14
N ALA A 469 28.90 -7.43 -10.53
CA ALA A 469 27.45 -7.35 -10.52
C ALA A 469 26.82 -8.65 -10.03
N THR A 470 25.66 -8.54 -9.37
CA THR A 470 24.72 -9.66 -9.25
C THR A 470 23.84 -9.69 -10.48
N VAL A 471 23.75 -10.84 -11.12
CA VAL A 471 23.02 -11.00 -12.37
C VAL A 471 22.11 -12.23 -12.29
N GLN A 472 20.82 -12.02 -12.47
CA GLN A 472 19.90 -13.13 -12.67
C GLN A 472 19.89 -13.51 -14.15
N ARG A 473 20.18 -14.79 -14.41
CA ARG A 473 20.06 -15.38 -15.75
C ARG A 473 18.91 -16.38 -15.75
N GLN A 474 18.11 -16.38 -16.77
CA GLN A 474 16.93 -17.26 -16.87
C GLN A 474 17.22 -18.77 -16.65
N ARG A 475 18.42 -19.23 -17.01
CA ARG A 475 18.82 -20.64 -16.96
C ARG A 475 19.64 -21.03 -15.73
N THR A 476 20.32 -20.09 -15.13
CA THR A 476 21.27 -20.36 -14.05
C THR A 476 20.93 -19.67 -12.74
N GLY A 477 19.84 -18.86 -12.71
CA GLY A 477 19.47 -18.07 -11.55
C GLY A 477 20.44 -16.92 -11.29
N TRP A 478 20.61 -16.55 -10.01
CA TRP A 478 21.48 -15.46 -9.58
C TRP A 478 22.95 -15.89 -9.58
N ASN A 479 23.82 -15.01 -10.12
CA ASN A 479 25.25 -15.23 -10.23
C ASN A 479 26.00 -13.97 -9.85
N LEU A 480 27.28 -14.12 -9.39
CA LEU A 480 28.26 -13.04 -9.44
C LEU A 480 28.92 -13.04 -10.81
N GLU A 481 28.95 -11.90 -11.45
CA GLU A 481 29.60 -11.73 -12.75
C GLU A 481 30.49 -10.50 -12.74
N LEU A 482 31.58 -10.55 -13.48
CA LEU A 482 32.44 -9.40 -13.76
C LEU A 482 32.10 -8.86 -15.15
N PHE A 483 31.99 -7.54 -15.27
CA PHE A 483 31.85 -6.86 -16.53
C PHE A 483 33.12 -6.03 -16.82
N ASP A 484 33.86 -6.40 -17.84
CA ASP A 484 35.02 -5.64 -18.32
C ASP A 484 34.59 -4.52 -19.27
N LEU A 485 34.82 -3.28 -18.87
CA LEU A 485 34.38 -2.10 -19.63
C LEU A 485 35.11 -1.92 -20.97
N LYS A 486 36.35 -2.39 -21.06
CA LYS A 486 37.12 -2.26 -22.30
C LYS A 486 36.69 -3.25 -23.36
N THR A 487 36.47 -4.51 -22.96
CA THR A 487 36.06 -5.58 -23.86
C THR A 487 34.55 -5.67 -24.03
N ARG A 488 33.79 -5.09 -23.10
CA ARG A 488 32.32 -5.20 -22.97
C ARG A 488 31.85 -6.65 -22.87
N GLN A 489 32.62 -7.48 -22.15
CA GLN A 489 32.30 -8.89 -21.94
C GLN A 489 31.99 -9.19 -20.49
N TRP A 490 31.03 -10.09 -20.29
CA TRP A 490 30.71 -10.67 -18.98
C TRP A 490 31.58 -11.89 -18.72
N GLN A 491 32.08 -12.01 -17.49
CA GLN A 491 32.73 -13.20 -16.98
C GLN A 491 31.98 -13.69 -15.75
N GLN A 492 31.34 -14.83 -15.87
CA GLN A 492 30.67 -15.48 -14.75
C GLN A 492 31.71 -16.05 -13.79
N LEU A 493 31.51 -15.82 -12.48
CA LEU A 493 32.36 -16.34 -11.41
C LEU A 493 31.86 -17.65 -10.82
N SER A 494 30.72 -18.16 -11.33
CA SER A 494 30.07 -19.44 -10.95
C SER A 494 29.79 -19.61 -9.47
N LEU A 495 28.67 -19.06 -9.04
CA LEU A 495 28.05 -19.34 -7.74
C LEU A 495 26.60 -19.83 -7.96
N SER A 496 26.44 -20.76 -8.90
CA SER A 496 25.11 -21.22 -9.31
C SER A 496 24.32 -21.79 -8.13
N GLY A 497 23.16 -21.25 -7.91
CA GLY A 497 22.16 -21.73 -6.97
C GLY A 497 22.01 -20.95 -5.67
N ASP A 498 22.95 -20.09 -5.31
CA ASP A 498 22.80 -19.18 -4.16
C ASP A 498 22.12 -17.87 -4.60
N LEU A 499 21.32 -17.28 -3.73
CA LEU A 499 20.94 -15.88 -3.85
C LEU A 499 22.11 -15.03 -3.37
N VAL A 500 22.52 -14.06 -4.16
CA VAL A 500 23.69 -13.22 -3.90
C VAL A 500 23.34 -11.74 -4.03
N VAL A 501 23.77 -10.93 -3.07
CA VAL A 501 23.48 -9.50 -3.00
C VAL A 501 24.69 -8.71 -2.52
N HIS A 502 24.70 -7.41 -2.74
CA HIS A 502 25.68 -6.42 -2.25
C HIS A 502 27.15 -6.79 -2.50
N PRO A 503 27.54 -7.13 -3.76
CA PRO A 503 28.93 -7.45 -4.07
C PRO A 503 29.78 -6.18 -4.08
N HIS A 504 31.00 -6.27 -3.54
CA HIS A 504 31.99 -5.20 -3.64
C HIS A 504 33.41 -5.76 -3.61
N PHE A 505 34.35 -5.05 -4.24
CA PHE A 505 35.75 -5.47 -4.26
C PHE A 505 36.46 -5.19 -2.95
N SER A 506 37.45 -6.01 -2.63
CA SER A 506 38.48 -5.67 -1.65
C SER A 506 39.32 -4.48 -2.16
N LYS A 507 39.92 -3.73 -1.24
CA LYS A 507 40.75 -2.56 -1.55
C LYS A 507 41.92 -2.87 -2.51
N ASP A 508 42.46 -4.07 -2.44
CA ASP A 508 43.53 -4.54 -3.33
C ASP A 508 43.05 -5.16 -4.65
N GLY A 509 41.71 -5.24 -4.85
CA GLY A 509 41.09 -5.82 -6.04
C GLY A 509 41.22 -7.32 -6.19
N ARG A 510 41.73 -8.04 -5.19
CA ARG A 510 42.02 -9.51 -5.27
C ARG A 510 40.84 -10.37 -4.80
N SER A 511 39.88 -9.78 -4.11
CA SER A 511 38.73 -10.49 -3.58
C SER A 511 37.45 -9.71 -3.83
N ILE A 512 36.31 -10.43 -3.83
CA ILE A 512 34.99 -9.87 -3.82
C ILE A 512 34.30 -10.28 -2.52
N TYR A 513 33.77 -9.31 -1.80
CA TYR A 513 32.89 -9.52 -0.67
C TYR A 513 31.44 -9.48 -1.17
N PHE A 514 30.58 -10.30 -0.58
CA PHE A 514 29.15 -10.36 -0.92
C PHE A 514 28.37 -11.05 0.18
N VAL A 515 27.07 -10.87 0.21
CA VAL A 515 26.17 -11.62 1.09
C VAL A 515 25.46 -12.68 0.27
N SER A 516 25.36 -13.90 0.77
CA SER A 516 24.63 -14.96 0.10
C SER A 516 23.95 -15.92 1.09
N ASP A 517 22.96 -16.65 0.58
CA ASP A 517 22.14 -17.62 1.31
C ASP A 517 22.68 -19.05 1.24
N HIS A 518 23.96 -19.22 0.96
CA HIS A 518 24.61 -20.53 0.97
C HIS A 518 24.30 -21.29 2.27
N ASP A 519 24.03 -22.58 2.19
CA ASP A 519 23.57 -23.41 3.33
C ASP A 519 22.29 -22.89 4.01
N LYS A 520 21.47 -22.11 3.29
CA LYS A 520 20.22 -21.50 3.77
C LYS A 520 20.40 -20.54 4.95
N VAL A 521 21.58 -19.94 5.05
CA VAL A 521 21.87 -18.89 6.02
C VAL A 521 22.56 -17.72 5.33
N TRP A 522 21.92 -16.57 5.37
CA TRP A 522 22.49 -15.34 4.86
C TRP A 522 23.70 -14.92 5.68
N ASN A 523 24.89 -14.94 5.07
CA ASN A 523 26.15 -14.56 5.68
C ASN A 523 27.04 -13.74 4.75
N LEU A 524 27.92 -12.92 5.32
CA LEU A 524 28.99 -12.24 4.60
C LEU A 524 30.04 -13.27 4.17
N ARG A 525 30.45 -13.19 2.91
CA ARG A 525 31.42 -14.11 2.28
C ARG A 525 32.46 -13.33 1.50
N ARG A 526 33.61 -13.97 1.30
CA ARG A 526 34.72 -13.46 0.49
C ARG A 526 35.13 -14.50 -0.56
N LEU A 527 35.03 -14.11 -1.82
CA LEU A 527 35.57 -14.87 -2.94
C LEU A 527 36.98 -14.37 -3.28
N ASN A 528 37.95 -15.21 -3.24
CA ASN A 528 39.31 -14.92 -3.75
C ASN A 528 39.34 -15.17 -5.26
N LEU A 529 39.73 -14.15 -6.05
CA LEU A 529 39.67 -14.21 -7.51
C LEU A 529 40.77 -15.11 -8.11
N ALA A 530 41.91 -15.35 -7.39
CA ALA A 530 43.02 -16.13 -7.89
C ALA A 530 42.76 -17.65 -7.81
N ASP A 531 42.28 -18.14 -6.67
CA ASP A 531 42.02 -19.55 -6.42
C ASP A 531 40.56 -19.93 -6.48
N LYS A 532 39.69 -18.94 -6.68
CA LYS A 532 38.21 -19.08 -6.74
C LYS A 532 37.62 -19.77 -5.49
N ASN A 533 38.21 -19.54 -4.35
CA ASN A 533 37.73 -20.10 -3.10
C ASN A 533 36.88 -19.08 -2.34
N VAL A 534 35.72 -19.51 -1.83
CA VAL A 534 34.83 -18.70 -1.01
C VAL A 534 35.03 -19.03 0.45
N THR A 535 35.29 -18.02 1.28
CA THR A 535 35.36 -18.11 2.73
C THR A 535 34.19 -17.39 3.37
N THR A 536 33.53 -18.03 4.34
CA THR A 536 32.46 -17.40 5.12
C THR A 536 33.07 -16.58 6.25
N LEU A 537 32.72 -15.30 6.34
CA LEU A 537 33.32 -14.33 7.26
C LEU A 537 32.45 -14.04 8.49
N SER A 538 31.18 -14.35 8.45
CA SER A 538 30.22 -14.12 9.55
C SER A 538 29.51 -15.40 9.95
N SER A 539 29.01 -15.44 11.18
CA SER A 539 28.06 -16.46 11.63
C SER A 539 26.85 -15.75 12.22
N SER A 540 25.76 -15.66 11.46
CA SER A 540 24.49 -15.13 11.97
C SER A 540 23.54 -16.26 12.36
N GLN A 541 22.76 -16.04 13.41
CA GLN A 541 21.70 -16.97 13.79
C GLN A 541 20.40 -16.71 13.02
N SER A 542 20.16 -15.47 12.67
CA SER A 542 19.00 -15.03 11.89
C SER A 542 19.33 -14.81 10.42
N GLY A 543 20.25 -13.89 10.10
CA GLY A 543 20.75 -13.63 8.75
C GLY A 543 21.36 -12.23 8.63
N ILE A 544 22.38 -12.11 7.83
CA ILE A 544 22.98 -10.84 7.42
C ILE A 544 22.23 -10.38 6.17
N TYR A 545 21.79 -9.11 6.16
CA TYR A 545 21.10 -8.54 5.02
C TYR A 545 22.06 -7.91 4.01
N GLU A 546 22.98 -7.09 4.50
CA GLU A 546 24.04 -6.45 3.72
C GLU A 546 25.29 -6.23 4.56
N ALA A 547 26.41 -5.94 3.91
CA ALA A 547 27.65 -5.62 4.57
C ALA A 547 28.51 -4.68 3.73
N VAL A 548 29.31 -3.85 4.40
CA VAL A 548 30.29 -2.96 3.79
C VAL A 548 31.63 -3.11 4.50
N THR A 549 32.75 -3.01 3.74
CA THR A 549 34.10 -3.00 4.28
C THR A 549 34.50 -1.58 4.67
N MET A 550 34.96 -1.41 5.91
CA MET A 550 35.46 -0.12 6.42
C MET A 550 36.92 0.13 5.97
N PRO A 551 37.43 1.39 6.06
CA PRO A 551 38.82 1.69 5.69
C PRO A 551 39.89 0.91 6.48
N ASP A 552 39.62 0.48 7.70
CA ASP A 552 40.45 -0.36 8.57
C ASP A 552 40.28 -1.86 8.28
N GLU A 553 39.61 -2.21 7.16
CA GLU A 553 39.30 -3.58 6.74
C GLU A 553 38.33 -4.33 7.67
N SER A 554 37.79 -3.70 8.72
CA SER A 554 36.68 -4.25 9.49
C SER A 554 35.39 -4.15 8.69
N TYR A 555 34.33 -4.83 9.15
CA TYR A 555 33.04 -4.84 8.44
C TYR A 555 31.96 -4.19 9.29
N ARG A 556 31.04 -3.51 8.61
CA ARG A 556 29.72 -3.13 9.14
C ARG A 556 28.67 -3.87 8.35
N LEU A 557 27.68 -4.37 9.04
CA LEU A 557 26.63 -5.18 8.43
C LEU A 557 25.28 -4.92 9.08
N THR A 558 24.22 -5.19 8.36
CA THR A 558 22.88 -5.25 8.93
C THR A 558 22.49 -6.69 9.19
N GLU A 559 22.05 -6.96 10.42
CA GLU A 559 21.55 -8.25 10.84
C GLU A 559 20.05 -8.19 11.08
N PHE A 560 19.32 -9.16 10.55
CA PHE A 560 17.91 -9.31 10.76
C PHE A 560 17.62 -9.77 12.20
N THR A 561 16.73 -9.06 12.90
CA THR A 561 16.28 -9.41 14.25
C THR A 561 14.75 -9.38 14.34
N ALA A 562 14.16 -9.88 15.41
CA ALA A 562 12.73 -9.80 15.63
C ALA A 562 12.19 -8.37 15.90
N GLN A 563 13.09 -7.40 16.14
CA GLN A 563 12.74 -6.00 16.42
C GLN A 563 13.04 -5.07 15.25
N GLY A 564 13.84 -5.51 14.28
CA GLY A 564 14.27 -4.69 13.16
C GLY A 564 15.62 -5.12 12.59
N MET A 565 16.18 -4.31 11.72
CA MET A 565 17.53 -4.50 11.19
C MET A 565 18.55 -3.76 12.06
N SER A 566 19.38 -4.49 12.78
CA SER A 566 20.44 -3.90 13.62
C SER A 566 21.74 -3.78 12.85
N ILE A 567 22.51 -2.72 13.12
CA ILE A 567 23.88 -2.57 12.59
C ILE A 567 24.86 -3.22 13.53
N GLY A 568 25.68 -4.14 13.01
CA GLY A 568 26.74 -4.84 13.71
C GLY A 568 28.12 -4.58 13.12
N ALA A 569 29.16 -4.94 13.86
CA ALA A 569 30.56 -4.85 13.46
C ALA A 569 31.24 -6.21 13.55
N LEU A 570 32.09 -6.49 12.56
CA LEU A 570 33.02 -7.62 12.57
C LEU A 570 34.46 -7.12 12.40
N PRO A 571 35.45 -7.70 13.07
CA PRO A 571 36.85 -7.37 12.85
C PRO A 571 37.35 -7.84 11.48
N ALA A 572 38.45 -7.25 11.01
CA ALA A 572 39.04 -7.53 9.70
C ALA A 572 39.48 -8.99 9.52
N ASP A 573 39.93 -9.65 10.61
CA ASP A 573 40.34 -11.04 10.64
C ASP A 573 39.21 -12.04 10.88
N SER A 574 37.96 -11.57 10.84
CA SER A 574 36.78 -12.41 11.06
C SER A 574 36.66 -13.47 9.96
N HIS A 575 36.54 -14.73 10.37
CA HIS A 575 36.26 -15.86 9.48
C HIS A 575 35.67 -17.03 10.25
N THR A 576 35.00 -17.89 9.55
CA THR A 576 34.55 -19.19 10.05
C THR A 576 35.44 -20.30 9.47
N ASN A 577 35.22 -21.53 9.91
CA ASN A 577 35.90 -22.69 9.33
C ASN A 577 35.28 -23.15 8.00
N SER A 578 34.30 -22.44 7.50
CA SER A 578 33.59 -22.77 6.24
C SER A 578 34.28 -22.12 5.04
N SER A 579 34.78 -22.98 4.15
CA SER A 579 35.39 -22.56 2.89
C SER A 579 35.05 -23.59 1.80
N TYR A 580 34.71 -23.10 0.61
CA TYR A 580 34.29 -23.95 -0.52
C TYR A 580 34.69 -23.33 -1.87
N PRO A 581 34.87 -24.15 -2.94
CA PRO A 581 35.10 -23.61 -4.28
C PRO A 581 33.87 -22.85 -4.81
N ALA A 582 34.06 -21.75 -5.51
CA ALA A 582 32.99 -20.94 -6.09
C ALA A 582 32.12 -21.68 -7.14
N ASP A 583 32.72 -22.71 -7.77
CA ASP A 583 32.11 -23.57 -8.77
C ASP A 583 31.49 -24.85 -8.19
N ALA A 584 31.47 -25.00 -6.85
CA ALA A 584 30.76 -26.08 -6.21
C ALA A 584 29.26 -25.91 -6.42
N ALA A 585 28.72 -26.62 -7.39
CA ALA A 585 27.30 -26.66 -7.65
C ALA A 585 26.57 -27.30 -6.46
N THR A 586 26.04 -26.49 -5.55
CA THR A 586 25.23 -26.95 -4.42
C THR A 586 23.74 -26.89 -4.70
N ALA A 587 23.34 -26.18 -5.75
CA ALA A 587 21.95 -26.15 -6.16
C ALA A 587 21.62 -27.37 -7.01
N PRO A 588 20.44 -27.96 -6.83
CA PRO A 588 19.86 -28.80 -7.87
C PRO A 588 19.84 -27.94 -9.14
N HIS A 589 20.43 -28.47 -10.20
CA HIS A 589 20.26 -27.94 -11.54
C HIS A 589 18.80 -27.59 -11.69
N ILE A 590 18.50 -26.33 -12.06
CA ILE A 590 17.13 -25.91 -12.33
C ILE A 590 16.72 -26.73 -13.56
N ASP A 591 16.21 -27.95 -13.33
CA ASP A 591 15.59 -28.73 -14.37
C ASP A 591 14.41 -27.91 -14.87
N ALA A 592 14.71 -27.23 -15.95
CA ALA A 592 13.76 -26.46 -16.71
C ALA A 592 12.92 -25.48 -15.85
N LEU A 593 13.49 -24.38 -15.44
CA LEU A 593 12.78 -23.13 -15.68
C LEU A 593 12.34 -23.24 -17.13
N VAL A 594 11.05 -23.46 -17.31
CA VAL A 594 10.50 -23.63 -18.65
C VAL A 594 10.85 -22.35 -19.37
N ASN A 595 11.79 -22.44 -20.25
CA ASN A 595 12.24 -21.30 -21.02
C ASN A 595 10.97 -20.71 -21.67
N ALA A 596 10.71 -19.42 -21.57
CA ALA A 596 9.58 -18.81 -22.26
C ALA A 596 9.57 -19.15 -23.76
N ALA A 597 10.73 -19.51 -24.34
CA ALA A 597 10.87 -20.06 -25.67
C ALA A 597 10.37 -21.51 -25.81
N ASP A 598 10.26 -22.27 -24.72
CA ASP A 598 9.75 -23.64 -24.71
C ASP A 598 8.22 -23.68 -24.52
N TYR A 599 7.61 -22.54 -24.09
CA TYR A 599 6.17 -22.38 -24.17
C TYR A 599 5.79 -22.29 -25.65
N GLN A 600 5.13 -23.32 -26.12
CA GLN A 600 4.44 -23.20 -27.41
C GLN A 600 3.59 -21.93 -27.35
N PRO A 601 3.71 -21.01 -28.29
CA PRO A 601 2.81 -19.87 -28.30
C PRO A 601 1.39 -20.42 -28.31
N ALA A 602 0.65 -20.19 -27.23
CA ALA A 602 -0.77 -20.50 -27.22
C ALA A 602 -1.37 -19.84 -28.45
N ALA A 603 -2.26 -20.53 -29.16
CA ALA A 603 -2.92 -19.94 -30.31
C ALA A 603 -3.56 -18.62 -29.89
N TYR A 604 -2.91 -17.51 -30.18
CA TYR A 604 -3.41 -16.19 -29.83
C TYR A 604 -4.58 -15.86 -30.77
N GLU A 605 -5.73 -15.51 -30.19
CA GLU A 605 -6.88 -15.01 -30.94
C GLU A 605 -6.62 -13.62 -31.56
N GLY A 606 -5.37 -13.15 -31.47
CA GLY A 606 -4.90 -11.87 -31.99
C GLY A 606 -4.73 -10.80 -30.91
N VAL A 607 -3.99 -9.77 -31.27
CA VAL A 607 -3.85 -8.53 -30.46
C VAL A 607 -4.79 -7.50 -31.03
N GLN A 608 -5.65 -6.93 -30.21
CA GLN A 608 -6.60 -5.90 -30.56
C GLN A 608 -6.43 -4.64 -29.72
N ASP A 609 -7.01 -3.52 -30.15
CA ASP A 609 -7.06 -2.32 -29.32
C ASP A 609 -7.87 -2.59 -28.05
N TYR A 610 -7.42 -2.02 -26.92
CA TYR A 610 -8.18 -2.09 -25.69
C TYR A 610 -9.55 -1.40 -25.85
N SER A 611 -10.58 -2.01 -25.30
CA SER A 611 -11.92 -1.46 -25.27
C SER A 611 -12.50 -1.53 -23.86
N ALA A 612 -12.70 -0.36 -23.25
CA ALA A 612 -13.34 -0.25 -21.94
C ALA A 612 -14.75 -0.86 -21.89
N LEU A 613 -15.51 -0.76 -23.01
CA LEU A 613 -16.90 -1.24 -23.09
C LEU A 613 -17.04 -2.74 -22.79
N SER A 614 -16.01 -3.52 -23.02
CA SER A 614 -16.04 -4.97 -22.78
C SER A 614 -16.22 -5.30 -21.28
N THR A 615 -15.73 -4.45 -20.39
CA THR A 615 -15.75 -4.65 -18.92
C THR A 615 -16.60 -3.64 -18.18
N LEU A 616 -16.94 -2.50 -18.78
CA LEU A 616 -17.72 -1.41 -18.19
C LEU A 616 -19.25 -1.72 -18.03
N ARG A 617 -19.62 -2.97 -18.00
CA ARG A 617 -20.99 -3.40 -17.73
C ARG A 617 -21.14 -3.81 -16.27
N PRO A 618 -22.32 -3.59 -15.64
CA PRO A 618 -22.53 -4.09 -14.29
C PRO A 618 -22.36 -5.60 -14.20
N ARG A 619 -21.59 -6.05 -13.22
CA ARG A 619 -21.38 -7.46 -12.94
C ARG A 619 -22.18 -7.96 -11.74
N SER A 620 -22.91 -7.02 -11.10
CA SER A 620 -23.71 -7.29 -9.93
C SER A 620 -24.89 -6.34 -9.83
N TRP A 621 -25.88 -6.77 -9.06
CA TRP A 621 -26.95 -5.92 -8.58
C TRP A 621 -27.22 -6.26 -7.11
N VAL A 622 -27.41 -5.26 -6.28
CA VAL A 622 -27.66 -5.45 -4.86
C VAL A 622 -28.96 -4.77 -4.48
N PRO A 623 -30.01 -5.54 -4.17
CA PRO A 623 -31.23 -4.95 -3.67
C PRO A 623 -31.00 -4.47 -2.24
N PHE A 624 -31.57 -3.33 -1.90
CA PHE A 624 -31.61 -2.85 -0.55
C PHE A 624 -32.97 -2.29 -0.19
N PHE A 625 -33.26 -2.39 1.08
CA PHE A 625 -34.48 -1.84 1.67
C PHE A 625 -34.10 -1.00 2.89
N ALA A 626 -34.66 0.18 2.99
CA ALA A 626 -34.52 1.01 4.18
C ALA A 626 -35.86 1.56 4.57
N GLY A 627 -36.14 1.62 5.86
CA GLY A 627 -37.32 2.22 6.45
C GLY A 627 -36.92 3.15 7.58
N SER A 628 -37.66 4.24 7.74
CA SER A 628 -37.47 5.20 8.82
C SER A 628 -38.76 5.32 9.62
N ASN A 629 -38.64 5.60 10.92
CA ASN A 629 -39.78 5.92 11.78
C ASN A 629 -40.59 7.14 11.28
N ASN A 630 -40.00 7.93 10.35
CA ASN A 630 -40.64 9.07 9.72
C ASN A 630 -41.33 8.71 8.38
N ARG A 631 -41.76 7.46 8.20
CA ARG A 631 -42.57 6.97 7.05
C ARG A 631 -41.91 6.97 5.67
N ASN A 632 -40.60 7.11 5.58
CA ASN A 632 -39.91 6.97 4.29
C ASN A 632 -39.36 5.55 4.13
N SER A 633 -40.17 4.67 3.58
CA SER A 633 -39.71 3.35 3.19
C SER A 633 -39.23 3.40 1.75
N LEU A 634 -38.04 2.86 1.50
CA LEU A 634 -37.45 2.85 0.17
C LEU A 634 -36.98 1.45 -0.22
N LEU A 635 -37.18 1.14 -1.48
CA LEU A 635 -36.66 -0.06 -2.13
C LEU A 635 -35.77 0.37 -3.29
N GLY A 636 -34.56 -0.14 -3.31
CA GLY A 636 -33.57 0.24 -4.32
C GLY A 636 -32.73 -0.91 -4.82
N VAL A 637 -31.98 -0.61 -5.86
CA VAL A 637 -30.99 -1.51 -6.44
C VAL A 637 -29.69 -0.73 -6.62
N SER A 638 -28.59 -1.24 -6.10
CA SER A 638 -27.26 -0.67 -6.34
C SER A 638 -26.59 -1.39 -7.50
N LEU A 639 -26.03 -0.61 -8.43
CA LEU A 639 -25.28 -1.06 -9.59
C LEU A 639 -23.94 -0.36 -9.60
N TYR A 640 -22.89 -1.12 -9.94
CA TYR A 640 -21.53 -0.60 -10.06
C TYR A 640 -20.84 -1.21 -11.27
N ALA A 641 -20.02 -0.42 -11.96
CA ALA A 641 -19.15 -0.89 -13.02
C ALA A 641 -17.87 -0.06 -13.10
N THR A 642 -16.77 -0.71 -13.43
CA THR A 642 -15.49 -0.11 -13.80
C THR A 642 -14.89 -0.88 -14.97
N ASP A 643 -14.10 -0.23 -15.80
CA ASP A 643 -13.31 -0.94 -16.80
C ASP A 643 -12.01 -1.47 -16.19
N VAL A 644 -11.35 -2.41 -16.86
CA VAL A 644 -10.14 -3.11 -16.32
C VAL A 644 -8.98 -2.17 -16.03
N LEU A 645 -8.80 -1.12 -16.84
CA LEU A 645 -7.75 -0.14 -16.61
C LEU A 645 -8.13 0.93 -15.59
N GLY A 646 -9.39 0.93 -15.10
CA GLY A 646 -9.87 1.93 -14.16
C GLY A 646 -10.09 3.32 -14.75
N PHE A 647 -10.12 3.46 -16.07
CA PHE A 647 -10.31 4.75 -16.73
C PHE A 647 -11.75 5.28 -16.57
N HIS A 648 -12.72 4.38 -16.57
CA HIS A 648 -14.12 4.69 -16.44
C HIS A 648 -14.73 3.94 -15.26
N GLN A 649 -15.40 4.67 -14.42
CA GLN A 649 -16.16 4.11 -13.31
C GLN A 649 -17.53 4.77 -13.25
N TRP A 650 -18.58 3.98 -13.00
CA TRP A 650 -19.88 4.53 -12.69
C TRP A 650 -20.61 3.69 -11.66
N ASN A 651 -21.47 4.35 -10.92
CA ASN A 651 -22.43 3.69 -10.05
C ASN A 651 -23.81 4.31 -10.23
N ALA A 652 -24.85 3.52 -9.98
CA ALA A 652 -26.23 3.99 -10.01
C ALA A 652 -27.04 3.23 -8.97
N THR A 653 -27.80 3.97 -8.19
CA THR A 653 -28.65 3.43 -7.13
C THR A 653 -30.07 4.00 -7.28
N PRO A 654 -30.86 3.53 -8.28
CA PRO A 654 -32.25 3.89 -8.37
C PRO A 654 -33.04 3.41 -7.15
N VAL A 655 -33.93 4.26 -6.64
CA VAL A 655 -34.69 4.06 -5.42
C VAL A 655 -36.17 4.38 -5.67
N LEU A 656 -37.05 3.50 -5.24
CA LEU A 656 -38.46 3.73 -5.13
C LEU A 656 -38.82 4.09 -3.68
N TYR A 657 -39.32 5.29 -3.45
CA TYR A 657 -39.91 5.71 -2.19
C TYR A 657 -41.36 5.19 -2.17
N THR A 658 -41.56 4.08 -1.46
CA THR A 658 -42.83 3.32 -1.54
C THR A 658 -44.01 4.09 -0.99
N ASP A 659 -43.79 4.88 0.05
CA ASP A 659 -44.86 5.68 0.70
C ASP A 659 -45.22 6.93 -0.10
N MET A 660 -44.35 7.35 -1.02
CA MET A 660 -44.54 8.54 -1.86
C MET A 660 -44.84 8.19 -3.32
N HIS A 661 -44.76 6.91 -3.70
CA HIS A 661 -44.88 6.44 -5.08
C HIS A 661 -43.99 7.22 -6.05
N ALA A 662 -42.76 7.56 -5.61
CA ALA A 662 -41.83 8.40 -6.36
C ALA A 662 -40.49 7.74 -6.55
N LEU A 663 -39.85 8.00 -7.69
CA LEU A 663 -38.49 7.54 -8.00
C LEU A 663 -37.48 8.60 -7.58
N GLY A 664 -36.40 8.15 -6.99
CA GLY A 664 -35.22 8.92 -6.69
C GLY A 664 -33.98 8.06 -6.80
N GLY A 665 -32.91 8.43 -6.13
CA GLY A 665 -31.69 7.68 -6.08
C GLY A 665 -30.45 8.51 -6.39
N TYR A 666 -29.34 7.83 -6.62
CA TYR A 666 -28.03 8.40 -6.86
C TYR A 666 -27.42 7.80 -8.12
N ALA A 667 -26.70 8.61 -8.88
CA ALA A 667 -25.85 8.15 -9.97
C ALA A 667 -24.56 8.97 -10.00
N SER A 668 -23.42 8.34 -10.28
CA SER A 668 -22.18 9.05 -10.57
C SER A 668 -21.40 8.37 -11.68
N TYR A 669 -20.58 9.17 -12.33
CA TYR A 669 -19.60 8.74 -13.32
C TYR A 669 -18.29 9.48 -13.07
N GLN A 670 -17.21 8.73 -13.14
CA GLN A 670 -15.85 9.25 -13.04
C GLN A 670 -15.03 8.78 -14.23
N PHE A 671 -14.31 9.73 -14.84
CA PHE A 671 -13.32 9.46 -15.87
C PHE A 671 -11.95 9.81 -15.32
N ILE A 672 -11.16 8.77 -15.00
CA ILE A 672 -9.86 8.91 -14.32
C ILE A 672 -9.99 9.96 -13.22
N ASN A 673 -8.93 10.72 -12.95
CA ASN A 673 -8.91 11.85 -12.01
C ASN A 673 -9.14 13.20 -12.72
N THR A 674 -9.97 13.23 -13.74
CA THR A 674 -10.14 14.43 -14.55
C THR A 674 -11.57 14.94 -14.51
N LEU A 675 -12.55 14.06 -14.53
CA LEU A 675 -13.97 14.43 -14.57
C LEU A 675 -14.77 13.60 -13.59
N THR A 676 -15.57 14.27 -12.77
CA THR A 676 -16.60 13.63 -11.95
C THR A 676 -17.95 14.26 -12.27
N LEU A 677 -18.93 13.41 -12.57
CA LEU A 677 -20.32 13.79 -12.73
C LEU A 677 -21.13 13.05 -11.68
N SER A 678 -22.07 13.73 -11.00
CA SER A 678 -23.01 13.06 -10.10
C SER A 678 -24.39 13.72 -10.17
N ALA A 679 -25.40 12.91 -9.86
CA ALA A 679 -26.77 13.36 -9.71
C ALA A 679 -27.44 12.53 -8.61
N ASP A 680 -28.20 13.19 -7.75
CA ASP A 680 -29.06 12.51 -6.79
C ASP A 680 -30.40 13.21 -6.62
N ARG A 681 -31.41 12.43 -6.34
CA ARG A 681 -32.72 12.88 -5.95
C ARG A 681 -33.15 12.17 -4.69
N GLN A 682 -33.43 12.96 -3.65
CA GLN A 682 -33.84 12.47 -2.35
C GLN A 682 -35.17 13.04 -1.96
N LEU A 683 -36.01 12.22 -1.31
CA LEU A 683 -37.32 12.61 -0.84
C LEU A 683 -37.39 12.43 0.67
N PHE A 684 -37.76 13.46 1.38
CA PHE A 684 -37.89 13.46 2.84
C PHE A 684 -39.29 13.86 3.26
N THR A 685 -39.71 13.36 4.43
CA THR A 685 -40.93 13.83 5.12
C THR A 685 -40.52 14.37 6.48
N TYR A 686 -40.92 15.60 6.77
CA TYR A 686 -40.68 16.30 8.03
C TYR A 686 -41.97 16.49 8.79
N GLY A 687 -41.92 16.47 10.12
CA GLY A 687 -43.04 16.67 11.03
C GLY A 687 -43.22 15.54 12.04
N GLU A 688 -43.76 15.82 13.19
CA GLU A 688 -44.09 14.77 14.16
C GLU A 688 -45.27 13.92 13.66
N ASN A 689 -45.29 12.64 14.04
CA ASN A 689 -46.37 11.71 13.65
C ASN A 689 -47.80 12.15 14.09
N THR A 690 -47.87 13.11 15.00
CA THR A 690 -49.08 13.67 15.57
C THR A 690 -49.49 15.00 14.90
N ASP A 691 -48.61 15.60 14.07
CA ASP A 691 -48.87 16.85 13.40
C ASP A 691 -49.64 16.59 12.07
N PRO A 692 -50.87 17.15 11.89
CA PRO A 692 -51.57 17.04 10.60
C PRO A 692 -50.86 17.74 9.44
N ALA A 693 -49.90 18.62 9.70
CA ALA A 693 -49.13 19.32 8.69
C ALA A 693 -47.74 18.70 8.48
N GLN A 694 -47.66 17.56 7.80
CA GLN A 694 -46.41 17.00 7.38
C GLN A 694 -45.91 17.73 6.11
N TYR A 695 -44.59 18.04 6.09
CA TYR A 695 -43.92 18.61 4.94
C TYR A 695 -43.16 17.53 4.18
N ARG A 696 -43.27 17.58 2.86
CA ARG A 696 -42.49 16.74 1.95
C ARG A 696 -41.44 17.61 1.26
N SER A 697 -40.18 17.22 1.36
CA SER A 697 -39.08 17.81 0.58
C SER A 697 -38.70 16.88 -0.55
N ASP A 698 -38.56 17.44 -1.74
CA ASP A 698 -38.00 16.80 -2.95
C ASP A 698 -36.71 17.56 -3.28
N GLU A 699 -35.59 16.90 -3.07
CA GLU A 699 -34.26 17.50 -3.19
C GLU A 699 -33.49 16.83 -4.34
N LEU A 700 -33.07 17.63 -5.29
CA LEU A 700 -32.38 17.21 -6.50
C LEU A 700 -31.06 17.93 -6.59
N HIS A 701 -29.97 17.18 -6.66
CA HIS A 701 -28.63 17.71 -6.76
C HIS A 701 -27.94 17.21 -8.02
N TYR A 702 -27.15 18.09 -8.65
CA TYR A 702 -26.26 17.75 -9.77
C TYR A 702 -24.90 18.35 -9.50
N GLN A 703 -23.85 17.62 -9.86
CA GLN A 703 -22.48 18.12 -9.80
C GLN A 703 -21.72 17.72 -11.04
N ALA A 704 -20.93 18.65 -11.56
CA ALA A 704 -19.97 18.39 -12.62
C ALA A 704 -18.65 19.09 -12.28
N MET A 705 -17.58 18.30 -12.16
CA MET A 705 -16.27 18.77 -11.73
C MET A 705 -15.16 18.29 -12.67
N LEU A 706 -14.32 19.22 -13.07
CA LEU A 706 -13.02 18.93 -13.68
C LEU A 706 -11.95 19.11 -12.62
N HIS A 707 -11.02 18.17 -12.53
CA HIS A 707 -9.96 18.23 -11.53
C HIS A 707 -8.65 17.66 -12.04
N HIS A 708 -7.55 18.10 -11.44
CA HIS A 708 -6.22 17.63 -11.74
C HIS A 708 -5.33 17.72 -10.49
N SER A 709 -4.45 16.73 -10.33
CA SER A 709 -3.45 16.71 -9.26
C SER A 709 -2.05 16.82 -9.86
N PHE A 710 -1.18 17.58 -9.21
CA PHE A 710 0.26 17.65 -9.48
C PHE A 710 0.97 16.99 -8.29
N ASN A 711 1.58 15.83 -8.51
CA ASN A 711 2.13 15.01 -7.45
C ASN A 711 3.66 15.03 -7.43
N SER A 712 4.24 15.12 -6.25
CA SER A 712 5.63 14.76 -5.95
C SER A 712 5.67 13.80 -4.76
N MET A 713 6.85 13.34 -4.35
CA MET A 713 6.96 12.45 -3.19
C MET A 713 6.57 13.13 -1.86
N GLU A 714 6.84 14.43 -1.75
CA GLU A 714 6.71 15.16 -0.49
C GLU A 714 5.43 16.01 -0.45
N ARG A 715 4.74 16.18 -1.58
CA ARG A 715 3.57 17.07 -1.67
C ARG A 715 2.71 16.80 -2.89
N SER A 716 1.44 17.12 -2.78
CA SER A 716 0.52 17.20 -3.91
C SER A 716 -0.17 18.56 -3.97
N ILE A 717 -0.46 19.02 -5.18
CA ILE A 717 -1.29 20.20 -5.44
C ILE A 717 -2.50 19.72 -6.26
N TYR A 718 -3.68 19.82 -5.68
CA TYR A 718 -4.93 19.48 -6.33
C TYR A 718 -5.65 20.75 -6.73
N VAL A 719 -6.14 20.81 -7.95
CA VAL A 719 -6.98 21.89 -8.47
C VAL A 719 -8.25 21.31 -9.06
N ALA A 720 -9.37 21.94 -8.78
CA ALA A 720 -10.65 21.55 -9.34
C ALA A 720 -11.52 22.77 -9.66
N GLY A 721 -12.36 22.62 -10.65
CA GLY A 721 -13.35 23.63 -10.96
C GLY A 721 -14.61 23.00 -11.52
N GLY A 722 -15.77 23.59 -11.21
CA GLY A 722 -17.02 23.03 -11.69
C GLY A 722 -18.25 23.72 -11.14
N ILE A 723 -19.36 23.01 -11.24
CA ILE A 723 -20.67 23.47 -10.82
C ILE A 723 -21.31 22.45 -9.88
N SER A 724 -22.05 22.95 -8.90
CA SER A 724 -22.95 22.19 -8.05
C SER A 724 -24.32 22.86 -8.04
N ASN A 725 -25.35 22.12 -8.37
CA ASN A 725 -26.75 22.60 -8.37
C ASN A 725 -27.54 21.87 -7.29
N GLU A 726 -28.34 22.61 -6.56
CA GLU A 726 -29.29 22.10 -5.57
C GLU A 726 -30.68 22.69 -5.88
N HIS A 727 -31.68 21.85 -6.09
CA HIS A 727 -33.05 22.25 -6.26
C HIS A 727 -33.89 21.58 -5.17
N ILE A 728 -34.49 22.37 -4.27
CA ILE A 728 -35.28 21.89 -3.14
C ILE A 728 -36.70 22.41 -3.25
N LYS A 729 -37.62 21.47 -3.33
CA LYS A 729 -39.07 21.75 -3.32
C LYS A 729 -39.72 21.17 -2.09
N THR A 730 -40.24 22.05 -1.23
CA THR A 730 -40.99 21.66 -0.02
C THR A 730 -42.47 21.91 -0.21
N SER A 731 -43.29 20.91 0.06
CA SER A 731 -44.74 20.98 -0.05
C SER A 731 -45.43 20.35 1.15
N LEU A 732 -46.66 20.76 1.44
CA LEU A 732 -47.51 20.11 2.43
C LEU A 732 -48.00 18.76 1.90
N SER A 733 -47.80 17.69 2.69
CA SER A 733 -48.12 16.32 2.29
C SER A 733 -49.60 16.07 2.01
N GLN A 734 -50.52 16.80 2.68
CA GLN A 734 -51.96 16.57 2.61
C GLN A 734 -52.63 17.13 1.33
N ASN A 735 -52.14 18.22 0.77
CA ASN A 735 -52.77 18.91 -0.35
C ASN A 735 -51.82 19.35 -1.46
N GLY A 736 -50.53 19.05 -1.34
CA GLY A 736 -49.51 19.40 -2.32
C GLY A 736 -49.21 20.88 -2.46
N ILE A 737 -49.72 21.72 -1.53
CA ILE A 737 -49.40 23.16 -1.56
C ILE A 737 -47.89 23.33 -1.39
N VAL A 738 -47.26 23.99 -2.37
CA VAL A 738 -45.82 24.28 -2.36
C VAL A 738 -45.56 25.37 -1.33
N TYR A 739 -44.75 25.05 -0.35
CA TYR A 739 -44.34 25.97 0.71
C TYR A 739 -43.05 26.70 0.35
N SER A 740 -42.10 25.99 -0.27
CA SER A 740 -40.86 26.53 -0.76
C SER A 740 -40.44 25.79 -2.03
N ASP A 741 -39.94 26.50 -3.00
CA ASP A 741 -39.38 25.96 -4.25
C ASP A 741 -38.21 26.86 -4.62
N TYR A 742 -36.99 26.39 -4.47
CA TYR A 742 -35.79 27.18 -4.79
C TYR A 742 -34.72 26.34 -5.43
N GLN A 743 -33.90 26.99 -6.21
CA GLN A 743 -32.75 26.43 -6.86
C GLN A 743 -31.55 27.31 -6.59
N ASP A 744 -30.44 26.67 -6.28
CA ASP A 744 -29.11 27.29 -6.18
C ASP A 744 -28.12 26.57 -7.06
N THR A 745 -27.43 27.30 -7.91
CA THR A 745 -26.29 26.78 -8.70
C THR A 745 -25.05 27.52 -8.30
N VAL A 746 -24.11 26.82 -7.76
CA VAL A 746 -22.79 27.34 -7.35
C VAL A 746 -21.79 26.94 -8.41
N ALA A 747 -21.10 27.91 -8.99
CA ALA A 747 -19.89 27.67 -9.76
C ALA A 747 -18.66 27.98 -8.87
N GLY A 748 -17.66 27.11 -8.89
CA GLY A 748 -16.54 27.31 -7.98
C GLY A 748 -15.25 26.63 -8.40
N VAL A 749 -14.20 27.05 -7.74
CA VAL A 749 -12.84 26.48 -7.87
C VAL A 749 -12.28 26.10 -6.51
N VAL A 750 -11.51 25.03 -6.48
CA VAL A 750 -10.81 24.53 -5.29
C VAL A 750 -9.33 24.38 -5.64
N ALA A 751 -8.47 24.86 -4.77
CA ALA A 751 -7.04 24.59 -4.81
C ALA A 751 -6.61 24.03 -3.46
N ARG A 752 -5.95 22.87 -3.46
CA ARG A 752 -5.44 22.23 -2.23
C ARG A 752 -3.97 21.93 -2.39
N TYR A 753 -3.19 22.37 -1.42
CA TYR A 753 -1.81 21.94 -1.19
C TYR A 753 -1.82 20.94 -0.05
N ASP A 754 -1.13 19.83 -0.21
CA ASP A 754 -1.04 18.76 0.79
C ASP A 754 0.40 18.25 0.85
N SER A 755 1.05 18.41 1.99
CA SER A 755 2.35 17.84 2.32
C SER A 755 2.28 17.06 3.64
N THR A 756 1.10 16.53 3.97
CA THR A 756 0.91 15.78 5.20
C THR A 756 1.56 14.41 5.13
N GLU A 757 2.13 13.97 6.25
CA GLU A 757 2.86 12.74 6.39
C GLU A 757 2.20 11.81 7.41
N LEU A 758 2.13 10.54 7.04
CA LEU A 758 1.64 9.46 7.87
C LEU A 758 2.65 8.32 7.82
N TYR A 759 3.27 8.01 8.95
CA TYR A 759 4.22 6.91 9.06
C TYR A 759 3.51 5.63 9.48
N GLN A 760 4.18 4.49 9.30
CA GLN A 760 3.55 3.18 9.51
C GLN A 760 2.98 2.98 10.92
N HIS A 761 3.66 3.47 11.95
CA HIS A 761 3.22 3.37 13.34
C HIS A 761 2.56 4.66 13.86
N SER A 762 2.31 5.64 13.00
CA SER A 762 1.64 6.87 13.40
C SER A 762 0.21 6.62 13.86
N ILE A 763 -0.19 7.30 14.92
CA ILE A 763 -1.58 7.29 15.41
C ILE A 763 -2.54 8.14 14.58
N SER A 764 -2.00 9.08 13.82
CA SER A 764 -2.69 10.00 12.90
C SER A 764 -1.66 10.60 11.95
N THR A 765 -2.09 11.44 11.01
CA THR A 765 -1.18 12.34 10.30
C THR A 765 -0.27 13.01 11.33
N THR A 766 1.06 12.95 11.11
CA THR A 766 2.08 13.28 12.10
C THR A 766 2.74 14.61 11.83
N ASP A 767 3.05 14.90 10.57
CA ASP A 767 3.75 16.13 10.18
C ASP A 767 3.19 16.72 8.88
N GLY A 768 3.63 17.95 8.56
CA GLY A 768 3.26 18.67 7.35
C GLY A 768 1.95 19.43 7.42
N ARG A 769 1.47 19.87 6.26
CA ARG A 769 0.28 20.73 6.19
C ARG A 769 -0.64 20.42 5.03
N ARG A 770 -1.92 20.72 5.25
CA ARG A 770 -2.94 20.74 4.20
C ARG A 770 -3.60 22.11 4.18
N VAL A 771 -3.50 22.81 3.05
CA VAL A 771 -4.09 24.13 2.84
C VAL A 771 -5.05 24.06 1.68
N GLN A 772 -6.31 24.36 1.91
CA GLN A 772 -7.35 24.39 0.88
C GLN A 772 -7.94 25.79 0.75
N LEU A 773 -8.01 26.27 -0.48
CA LEU A 773 -8.71 27.48 -0.87
C LEU A 773 -9.92 27.08 -1.71
N THR A 774 -11.10 27.61 -1.39
CA THR A 774 -12.32 27.42 -2.14
C THR A 774 -12.93 28.78 -2.45
N SER A 775 -13.24 29.03 -3.71
CA SER A 775 -13.94 30.25 -4.16
C SER A 775 -15.20 29.86 -4.93
N GLU A 776 -16.33 30.43 -4.56
CA GLU A 776 -17.63 30.08 -5.10
C GLU A 776 -18.44 31.33 -5.45
N SER A 777 -19.27 31.22 -6.46
CA SER A 777 -20.21 32.26 -6.88
C SER A 777 -21.60 31.68 -7.20
N TYR A 778 -22.62 32.32 -6.68
CA TYR A 778 -24.04 32.08 -6.98
C TYR A 778 -24.53 32.86 -8.19
N ASP A 779 -23.78 33.84 -8.69
CA ASP A 779 -24.20 34.77 -9.70
C ASP A 779 -23.82 34.37 -11.14
N LEU A 780 -23.03 33.32 -11.31
CA LEU A 780 -22.48 32.95 -12.61
C LEU A 780 -23.47 32.14 -13.46
N ILE A 781 -24.35 31.35 -12.86
CA ILE A 781 -25.21 30.42 -13.58
C ILE A 781 -26.63 30.40 -12.98
N GLY A 782 -27.65 30.59 -13.84
CA GLY A 782 -29.06 30.43 -13.50
C GLY A 782 -29.67 31.55 -12.67
N THR A 783 -30.88 31.34 -12.23
CA THR A 783 -31.60 32.17 -11.25
C THR A 783 -31.59 31.45 -9.92
N ASN A 784 -30.84 31.95 -8.96
CA ASN A 784 -30.62 31.35 -7.66
C ASN A 784 -31.43 32.08 -6.57
N LEU A 785 -31.78 31.38 -5.49
CA LEU A 785 -32.29 31.98 -4.27
C LEU A 785 -31.24 32.86 -3.61
N HIS A 786 -30.02 32.31 -3.53
CA HIS A 786 -28.87 33.01 -2.97
C HIS A 786 -28.07 33.72 -4.07
N SER A 787 -27.29 34.74 -3.71
CA SER A 787 -26.49 35.55 -4.64
C SER A 787 -25.16 35.92 -4.00
N GLY A 788 -24.23 36.38 -4.82
CA GLY A 788 -22.92 36.83 -4.37
C GLY A 788 -21.84 35.76 -4.41
N GLN A 789 -20.73 36.08 -3.80
CA GLN A 789 -19.51 35.26 -3.80
C GLN A 789 -19.07 34.90 -2.39
N THR A 790 -18.34 33.80 -2.28
CA THR A 790 -17.71 33.42 -1.02
C THR A 790 -16.33 32.80 -1.25
N ASN A 791 -15.41 33.07 -0.32
CA ASN A 791 -14.06 32.55 -0.30
C ASN A 791 -13.79 31.89 1.05
N GLN A 792 -13.13 30.74 1.02
CA GLN A 792 -12.82 29.96 2.20
C GLN A 792 -11.36 29.52 2.19
N LEU A 793 -10.68 29.63 3.34
CA LEU A 793 -9.37 29.06 3.63
C LEU A 793 -9.54 28.03 4.75
N ASP A 794 -9.11 26.78 4.51
CA ASP A 794 -8.98 25.73 5.54
C ASP A 794 -7.51 25.29 5.60
N TRP A 795 -6.78 25.73 6.61
CA TRP A 795 -5.39 25.41 6.86
C TRP A 795 -5.28 24.48 8.05
N LYS A 796 -4.73 23.31 7.83
CA LYS A 796 -4.41 22.30 8.83
C LYS A 796 -2.90 22.11 8.87
N GLU A 797 -2.33 22.23 10.06
CA GLU A 797 -0.90 22.03 10.34
C GLU A 797 -0.75 20.87 11.30
N TYR A 798 0.18 20.00 11.03
CA TYR A 798 0.58 18.90 11.89
C TYR A 798 2.05 19.09 12.24
N VAL A 799 2.37 19.02 13.51
CA VAL A 799 3.73 19.19 14.01
C VAL A 799 4.10 17.95 14.82
N ASP A 800 5.12 17.24 14.37
CA ASP A 800 5.71 16.14 15.12
C ASP A 800 6.42 16.72 16.37
N LEU A 801 5.98 16.28 17.55
CA LEU A 801 6.60 16.63 18.84
C LEU A 801 7.59 15.56 19.32
N GLY A 802 7.83 14.54 18.52
CA GLY A 802 8.63 13.38 18.84
C GLY A 802 7.88 12.29 19.60
N ALA A 803 8.43 11.07 19.59
CA ALA A 803 7.84 9.88 20.23
C ALA A 803 6.37 9.61 19.84
N GLY A 804 5.96 10.00 18.62
CA GLY A 804 4.60 9.83 18.10
C GLY A 804 3.56 10.82 18.64
N HIS A 805 3.97 11.83 19.42
CA HIS A 805 3.09 12.93 19.84
C HIS A 805 2.90 13.93 18.70
N VAL A 806 1.67 14.38 18.46
CA VAL A 806 1.34 15.31 17.39
C VAL A 806 0.61 16.53 17.95
N LEU A 807 1.04 17.73 17.54
CA LEU A 807 0.27 18.95 17.73
C LEU A 807 -0.46 19.26 16.42
N TYR A 808 -1.78 19.21 16.45
CA TYR A 808 -2.64 19.59 15.34
C TYR A 808 -3.18 21.01 15.54
N LEU A 809 -3.02 21.84 14.52
CA LEU A 809 -3.55 23.19 14.47
C LEU A 809 -4.44 23.34 13.23
N ARG A 810 -5.58 24.02 13.35
CA ARG A 810 -6.43 24.37 12.21
C ARG A 810 -6.82 25.83 12.27
N LEU A 811 -6.71 26.51 11.14
CA LEU A 811 -7.29 27.82 10.89
C LEU A 811 -8.30 27.68 9.74
N LEU A 812 -9.55 27.91 10.01
CA LEU A 812 -10.61 27.96 9.03
C LEU A 812 -11.20 29.38 9.01
N GLN A 813 -11.22 29.98 7.83
CA GLN A 813 -11.70 31.34 7.62
C GLN A 813 -12.58 31.37 6.37
N ALA A 814 -13.74 31.95 6.47
CA ALA A 814 -14.61 32.16 5.31
C ALA A 814 -15.19 33.56 5.32
N SER A 815 -15.34 34.11 4.14
CA SER A 815 -15.94 35.44 3.92
C SER A 815 -16.83 35.40 2.70
N GLY A 816 -18.09 35.76 2.86
CA GLY A 816 -19.06 35.82 1.79
C GLY A 816 -19.91 37.08 1.83
N ASP A 817 -20.53 37.39 0.70
CA ASP A 817 -21.51 38.46 0.55
C ASP A 817 -22.80 38.17 1.36
N ASN A 818 -23.58 39.17 1.65
CA ASN A 818 -24.81 39.02 2.46
C ASN A 818 -25.88 38.12 1.83
N GLY A 819 -25.80 37.90 0.53
CA GLY A 819 -26.76 37.08 -0.22
C GLY A 819 -26.44 35.61 -0.28
N ILE A 820 -25.28 35.17 0.19
CA ILE A 820 -24.88 33.75 0.11
C ILE A 820 -25.69 32.90 1.09
N ARG A 821 -25.72 31.59 0.83
CA ARG A 821 -26.15 30.60 1.82
C ARG A 821 -25.24 30.65 3.05
N PRO A 822 -25.80 30.86 4.26
CA PRO A 822 -25.00 31.10 5.46
C PRO A 822 -24.14 29.88 5.85
N TYR A 823 -22.99 30.14 6.46
CA TYR A 823 -22.21 29.17 7.21
C TYR A 823 -22.89 28.86 8.54
N ILE A 824 -22.79 27.61 8.96
CA ILE A 824 -23.37 27.12 10.21
C ILE A 824 -22.26 26.41 10.98
N MET A 825 -21.99 26.86 12.21
CA MET A 825 -21.06 26.23 13.11
C MET A 825 -21.77 25.49 14.23
N GLY A 826 -21.11 24.48 14.78
CA GLY A 826 -21.60 23.67 15.90
C GLY A 826 -21.61 22.18 15.57
N GLY A 827 -21.83 21.38 16.61
CA GLY A 827 -21.70 19.94 16.53
C GLY A 827 -20.25 19.46 16.67
N GLU A 828 -20.09 18.14 16.62
CA GLU A 828 -18.83 17.46 16.90
C GLU A 828 -18.13 16.95 15.62
N THR A 829 -18.80 17.04 14.49
CA THR A 829 -18.27 16.60 13.19
C THR A 829 -18.40 17.69 12.15
N ASP A 830 -17.38 17.83 11.32
CA ASP A 830 -17.52 18.47 10.02
C ASP A 830 -18.41 17.55 9.16
N THR A 831 -19.64 17.98 8.86
CA THR A 831 -20.53 17.14 8.08
C THR A 831 -20.14 17.10 6.61
N ALA A 832 -19.37 16.09 6.25
CA ALA A 832 -19.52 15.37 5.00
C ALA A 832 -19.56 13.91 5.39
N MET A 833 -20.71 13.37 5.68
CA MET A 833 -20.89 11.94 6.01
C MET A 833 -20.74 11.04 4.78
N ILE A 834 -20.55 11.61 3.61
CA ILE A 834 -20.20 10.89 2.39
C ILE A 834 -18.93 11.57 1.88
N PRO A 835 -17.85 10.86 1.62
CA PRO A 835 -16.82 11.36 0.75
C PRO A 835 -17.46 11.48 -0.64
N SER A 836 -18.09 12.61 -0.91
CA SER A 836 -18.30 13.02 -2.29
C SER A 836 -16.88 13.21 -2.82
N GLY A 837 -16.43 12.24 -3.58
CA GLY A 837 -15.10 12.30 -4.15
C GLY A 837 -14.92 13.69 -4.76
N ALA A 838 -13.91 14.36 -4.33
CA ALA A 838 -13.25 15.46 -4.97
C ALA A 838 -13.60 16.88 -4.52
N THR A 839 -14.80 17.30 -4.13
CA THR A 839 -14.98 18.74 -3.93
C THR A 839 -15.85 19.10 -2.74
N ASP A 840 -15.37 20.10 -1.98
CA ASP A 840 -16.11 20.75 -0.90
C ASP A 840 -16.97 21.95 -1.40
N LEU A 841 -17.34 21.98 -2.69
CA LEU A 841 -18.23 23.03 -3.19
C LEU A 841 -19.59 22.95 -2.52
N GLY A 842 -20.11 24.11 -2.10
CA GLY A 842 -21.37 24.21 -1.38
C GLY A 842 -21.31 23.84 0.09
N ARG A 843 -20.15 23.52 0.65
CA ARG A 843 -20.01 23.18 2.07
C ARG A 843 -20.26 24.37 2.96
N ARG A 844 -21.24 24.26 3.88
CA ARG A 844 -21.65 25.33 4.77
C ARG A 844 -21.68 24.96 6.25
N ARG A 845 -21.42 23.69 6.62
CA ARG A 845 -21.48 23.24 8.00
C ARG A 845 -20.11 22.84 8.51
N PHE A 846 -19.73 23.37 9.68
CA PHE A 846 -18.43 23.16 10.30
C PHE A 846 -18.59 22.91 11.80
N MET A 847 -17.73 22.07 12.34
CA MET A 847 -17.78 21.71 13.76
C MET A 847 -17.31 22.86 14.64
N LEU A 848 -17.95 22.97 15.81
CA LEU A 848 -17.45 23.67 16.99
C LEU A 848 -17.88 22.86 18.19
N ARG A 849 -16.96 22.06 18.73
CA ARG A 849 -17.26 21.08 19.78
C ARG A 849 -17.70 21.79 21.06
N GLY A 850 -18.72 21.27 21.73
CA GLY A 850 -19.34 21.86 22.92
C GLY A 850 -20.52 22.80 22.64
N TYR A 851 -20.95 22.95 21.38
CA TYR A 851 -22.11 23.73 20.96
C TYR A 851 -23.00 22.91 20.03
N SER A 852 -24.30 23.07 20.15
CA SER A 852 -25.27 22.42 19.25
C SER A 852 -25.14 22.97 17.81
N SER A 853 -25.30 22.10 16.81
CA SER A 853 -25.37 22.53 15.41
C SER A 853 -26.67 23.31 15.17
N GLY A 854 -26.59 24.40 14.39
CA GLY A 854 -27.75 25.21 13.99
C GLY A 854 -28.19 26.24 15.00
N LEU A 855 -27.34 26.59 15.98
CA LEU A 855 -27.56 27.77 16.81
C LEU A 855 -27.58 29.04 15.93
N ALA A 856 -28.62 29.87 16.06
CA ALA A 856 -28.72 31.14 15.31
C ALA A 856 -27.51 32.05 15.56
N ALA A 857 -26.95 32.03 16.77
CA ALA A 857 -25.75 32.77 17.15
C ALA A 857 -24.43 32.24 16.54
N LEU A 858 -24.49 31.13 15.81
CA LEU A 858 -23.35 30.50 15.11
C LEU A 858 -23.69 30.30 13.63
N THR A 859 -24.49 31.21 13.06
CA THR A 859 -24.92 31.19 11.66
C THR A 859 -24.70 32.55 11.04
N GLY A 860 -24.02 32.61 9.90
CA GLY A 860 -23.74 33.88 9.22
C GLY A 860 -22.98 33.73 7.92
N THR A 861 -22.75 34.85 7.24
CA THR A 861 -22.04 34.88 5.95
C THR A 861 -20.51 34.99 6.09
N GLN A 862 -20.03 35.21 7.30
CA GLN A 862 -18.61 35.22 7.70
C GLN A 862 -18.37 34.09 8.68
N MET A 863 -17.16 33.51 8.70
CA MET A 863 -16.82 32.42 9.63
C MET A 863 -15.34 32.45 9.97
N SER A 864 -15.01 32.12 11.23
CA SER A 864 -13.65 31.93 11.68
C SER A 864 -13.61 30.81 12.73
N LEU A 865 -12.68 29.86 12.59
CA LEU A 865 -12.44 28.80 13.56
C LEU A 865 -10.93 28.60 13.73
N VAL A 866 -10.50 28.47 14.97
CA VAL A 866 -9.16 28.02 15.34
C VAL A 866 -9.34 26.76 16.20
N THR A 867 -8.68 25.67 15.82
CA THR A 867 -8.59 24.45 16.60
C THR A 867 -7.14 24.20 17.00
N THR A 868 -6.90 23.84 18.24
CA THR A 868 -5.63 23.32 18.73
C THR A 868 -5.90 21.98 19.39
N GLU A 869 -5.14 20.96 19.03
CA GLU A 869 -5.33 19.60 19.55
C GLU A 869 -3.98 18.91 19.74
N TRP A 870 -3.73 18.45 20.96
CA TRP A 870 -2.57 17.60 21.27
C TRP A 870 -2.98 16.16 21.27
N ARG A 871 -2.38 15.36 20.39
CA ARG A 871 -2.61 13.91 20.24
C ARG A 871 -1.48 13.16 20.91
N ILE A 872 -1.83 12.26 21.79
CA ILE A 872 -0.93 11.49 22.66
C ILE A 872 -1.05 10.02 22.28
N PRO A 873 0.03 9.34 21.83
CA PRO A 873 0.00 7.93 21.52
C PRO A 873 -0.20 7.12 22.81
N LEU A 874 -1.08 6.12 22.76
CA LEU A 874 -1.29 5.16 23.84
C LEU A 874 -0.72 3.78 23.50
N GLY A 875 -0.43 3.53 22.23
CA GLY A 875 0.23 2.32 21.74
C GLY A 875 -0.42 1.67 20.54
N LEU A 876 0.14 0.52 20.18
CA LEU A 876 -0.28 -0.35 19.08
C LEU A 876 -0.68 -1.68 19.71
N VAL A 877 -1.91 -2.13 19.51
CA VAL A 877 -2.43 -3.39 20.08
C VAL A 877 -2.43 -4.49 19.04
N TYR A 878 -3.11 -4.30 17.91
CA TYR A 878 -3.29 -5.27 16.82
C TYR A 878 -3.62 -6.68 17.34
N ASP A 879 -4.63 -6.74 18.18
CA ASP A 879 -5.17 -7.97 18.74
C ASP A 879 -6.67 -7.80 19.00
N GLY A 880 -7.38 -8.89 19.25
CA GLY A 880 -8.80 -8.82 19.47
C GLY A 880 -9.49 -10.16 19.68
N TRP A 881 -10.79 -10.18 19.46
CA TRP A 881 -11.56 -11.41 19.49
C TRP A 881 -11.52 -12.12 18.14
N PHE A 882 -11.19 -13.39 18.18
CA PHE A 882 -11.16 -14.18 16.94
C PHE A 882 -12.55 -14.43 16.36
N VAL A 883 -13.57 -14.60 17.19
CA VAL A 883 -14.99 -14.74 16.80
C VAL A 883 -15.90 -14.05 17.81
N PRO A 884 -16.64 -12.98 17.44
CA PRO A 884 -16.59 -12.27 16.15
C PRO A 884 -15.24 -11.54 15.95
N PRO A 885 -14.76 -11.39 14.70
CA PRO A 885 -13.47 -10.77 14.42
C PRO A 885 -13.56 -9.24 14.63
N VAL A 886 -13.27 -8.81 15.84
CA VAL A 886 -13.23 -7.40 16.24
C VAL A 886 -11.97 -7.18 17.07
N GLY A 887 -11.11 -6.32 16.61
CA GLY A 887 -9.84 -5.99 17.27
C GLY A 887 -9.65 -4.49 17.46
N LEU A 888 -8.55 -4.16 18.10
CA LEU A 888 -8.03 -2.81 18.29
C LEU A 888 -6.64 -2.71 17.68
N GLY A 889 -6.44 -1.73 16.84
CA GLY A 889 -5.14 -1.38 16.28
C GLY A 889 -4.45 -0.27 17.08
N ARG A 890 -4.20 0.86 16.44
CA ARG A 890 -3.61 2.07 17.04
C ARG A 890 -4.63 2.75 17.94
N HIS A 891 -4.17 3.37 19.02
CA HIS A 891 -5.05 4.19 19.82
C HIS A 891 -4.33 5.39 20.46
N SER A 892 -5.09 6.46 20.67
CA SER A 892 -4.58 7.74 21.12
C SER A 892 -5.58 8.48 22.01
N LEU A 893 -5.06 9.42 22.80
CA LEU A 893 -5.83 10.39 23.55
C LEU A 893 -5.56 11.77 22.95
N SER A 894 -6.62 12.56 22.73
CA SER A 894 -6.53 13.95 22.30
C SER A 894 -7.02 14.90 23.37
N LEU A 895 -6.32 16.00 23.56
CA LEU A 895 -6.77 17.18 24.33
C LEU A 895 -6.95 18.33 23.34
N PHE A 896 -8.12 18.98 23.33
CA PHE A 896 -8.42 19.99 22.32
C PHE A 896 -9.07 21.25 22.85
N ALA A 897 -8.89 22.33 22.11
CA ALA A 897 -9.61 23.59 22.25
C ALA A 897 -10.01 24.12 20.86
N ASP A 898 -11.29 24.41 20.69
CA ASP A 898 -11.86 25.05 19.51
C ASP A 898 -12.32 26.46 19.88
N SER A 899 -12.03 27.47 19.06
CA SER A 899 -12.52 28.81 19.25
C SER A 899 -12.95 29.40 17.92
N GLY A 900 -14.25 29.74 17.81
CA GLY A 900 -14.82 30.19 16.52
C GLY A 900 -16.12 30.93 16.65
N ASP A 901 -16.57 31.43 15.51
CA ASP A 901 -17.84 32.13 15.32
C ASP A 901 -18.27 32.11 13.85
N ALA A 902 -19.56 32.22 13.59
CA ALA A 902 -20.14 32.53 12.29
C ALA A 902 -21.12 33.70 12.48
N TRP A 903 -20.91 34.80 11.75
CA TRP A 903 -21.65 36.06 11.89
C TRP A 903 -21.95 36.68 10.52
N ASN A 904 -22.86 37.64 10.45
CA ASN A 904 -23.14 38.32 9.19
C ASN A 904 -22.19 39.48 8.95
N GLN A 905 -22.01 39.82 7.68
CA GLN A 905 -21.20 41.01 7.32
C GLN A 905 -21.77 42.27 7.98
N GLY A 906 -20.91 43.02 8.67
CA GLY A 906 -21.30 44.21 9.44
C GLY A 906 -21.60 43.94 10.91
N GLU A 907 -21.73 42.69 11.34
CA GLU A 907 -21.84 42.33 12.75
C GLU A 907 -20.45 42.15 13.39
N THR A 908 -20.39 42.22 14.71
CA THR A 908 -19.15 41.97 15.45
C THR A 908 -19.03 40.50 15.80
N MET A 909 -17.90 39.88 15.47
CA MET A 909 -17.58 38.52 15.84
C MET A 909 -17.67 38.32 17.37
N GLN A 910 -18.37 37.26 17.78
CA GLN A 910 -18.53 36.87 19.19
C GLN A 910 -18.00 35.44 19.37
N ARG A 911 -16.68 35.35 19.54
CA ARG A 911 -16.02 34.04 19.65
C ARG A 911 -16.64 33.18 20.74
N LYS A 912 -16.85 31.93 20.43
CA LYS A 912 -17.25 30.88 21.32
C LYS A 912 -16.17 29.83 21.42
N THR A 913 -15.90 29.37 22.63
CA THR A 913 -14.80 28.47 22.92
C THR A 913 -15.31 27.14 23.47
N GLY A 914 -14.90 26.05 22.88
CA GLY A 914 -15.13 24.69 23.39
C GLY A 914 -13.81 23.99 23.71
N VAL A 915 -13.78 23.26 24.82
CA VAL A 915 -12.62 22.48 25.25
C VAL A 915 -13.03 21.04 25.52
N GLY A 916 -12.11 20.11 25.43
CA GLY A 916 -12.43 18.73 25.70
C GLY A 916 -11.30 17.75 25.54
N MET A 917 -11.66 16.48 25.64
CA MET A 917 -10.77 15.37 25.37
C MET A 917 -11.49 14.27 24.59
N ALA A 918 -10.72 13.50 23.83
CA ALA A 918 -11.25 12.38 23.09
C ALA A 918 -10.26 11.21 23.07
N TRP A 919 -10.76 10.01 23.24
CA TRP A 919 -10.04 8.80 22.91
C TRP A 919 -10.41 8.36 21.50
N THR A 920 -9.40 8.08 20.68
CA THR A 920 -9.58 7.51 19.34
C THR A 920 -8.86 6.17 19.27
N GLY A 921 -9.59 5.13 18.87
CA GLY A 921 -9.05 3.79 18.62
C GLY A 921 -9.39 3.31 17.23
N GLU A 922 -8.44 2.67 16.58
CA GLU A 922 -8.61 1.98 15.31
C GLU A 922 -9.30 0.63 15.56
N ALA A 923 -10.60 0.56 15.29
CA ALA A 923 -11.34 -0.69 15.36
C ALA A 923 -11.06 -1.52 14.10
N LEU A 924 -10.56 -2.74 14.30
CA LEU A 924 -10.28 -3.72 13.26
C LEU A 924 -11.49 -4.65 13.15
N LEU A 925 -12.12 -4.71 11.99
CA LEU A 925 -13.32 -5.50 11.77
C LEU A 925 -13.12 -6.50 10.63
N GLY A 926 -13.60 -7.74 10.84
CA GLY A 926 -13.36 -8.81 9.86
C GLY A 926 -11.89 -9.21 9.79
N TYR A 927 -11.22 -9.24 10.95
CA TYR A 927 -9.77 -9.30 11.11
C TYR A 927 -9.14 -7.97 10.64
N ASP A 928 -8.35 -7.97 9.58
CA ASP A 928 -7.70 -6.82 8.97
C ASP A 928 -8.47 -6.27 7.74
N LEU A 929 -9.72 -6.66 7.54
CA LEU A 929 -10.46 -6.29 6.33
C LEU A 929 -10.94 -4.84 6.34
N LEU A 930 -11.39 -4.34 7.49
CA LEU A 930 -11.94 -3.00 7.63
C LEU A 930 -11.40 -2.32 8.87
N HIS A 931 -10.73 -1.22 8.66
CA HIS A 931 -10.22 -0.33 9.69
C HIS A 931 -11.14 0.87 9.85
N LEU A 932 -11.57 1.15 11.08
CA LEU A 932 -12.40 2.29 11.42
C LEU A 932 -11.83 3.03 12.63
N ASN A 933 -11.63 4.32 12.51
CA ASN A 933 -11.36 5.15 13.68
C ASN A 933 -12.66 5.38 14.45
N VAL A 934 -12.71 4.88 15.68
CA VAL A 934 -13.80 5.12 16.62
C VAL A 934 -13.33 6.13 17.66
N THR A 935 -13.98 7.29 17.69
CA THR A 935 -13.65 8.36 18.62
C THR A 935 -14.77 8.52 19.66
N VAL A 936 -14.41 8.46 20.92
CA VAL A 936 -15.31 8.77 22.05
C VAL A 936 -14.76 10.01 22.74
N GLY A 937 -15.54 11.07 22.79
CA GLY A 937 -15.07 12.34 23.32
C GLY A 937 -16.08 13.06 24.18
N VAL A 938 -15.56 13.93 25.04
CA VAL A 938 -16.34 14.88 25.84
C VAL A 938 -15.92 16.29 25.52
N ALA A 939 -16.88 17.17 25.30
CA ALA A 939 -16.66 18.55 25.00
C ALA A 939 -17.51 19.46 25.92
N ARG A 940 -16.99 20.63 26.25
CA ARG A 940 -17.70 21.66 27.02
C ARG A 940 -17.55 23.00 26.32
N GLY A 941 -18.67 23.62 25.97
CA GLY A 941 -18.71 25.03 25.57
C GLY A 941 -18.58 25.94 26.80
N LEU A 942 -17.68 26.91 26.71
CA LEU A 942 -17.35 27.80 27.83
C LEU A 942 -18.19 29.08 27.81
N ASP A 943 -18.76 29.45 26.67
CA ASP A 943 -19.48 30.70 26.47
C ASP A 943 -21.00 30.46 26.38
N GLN A 944 -21.78 31.53 26.23
CA GLN A 944 -23.23 31.47 26.14
C GLN A 944 -23.69 30.52 25.02
N GLY A 945 -24.60 29.59 25.32
CA GLY A 945 -25.06 28.53 24.44
C GLY A 945 -24.17 27.28 24.42
N GLY A 946 -23.11 27.27 25.22
CA GLY A 946 -22.25 26.10 25.40
C GLY A 946 -22.90 25.03 26.29
N GLU A 947 -22.63 23.76 25.95
CA GLU A 947 -23.18 22.59 26.59
C GLU A 947 -22.06 21.60 26.95
N ASN A 948 -22.35 20.69 27.90
CA ASN A 948 -21.53 19.49 28.07
C ASN A 948 -22.03 18.41 27.11
N ARG A 949 -21.18 17.96 26.23
CA ARG A 949 -21.54 17.02 25.17
C ARG A 949 -20.64 15.78 25.22
N LEU A 950 -21.29 14.62 25.19
CA LEU A 950 -20.64 13.33 24.93
C LEU A 950 -20.90 12.97 23.48
N TYR A 951 -19.86 12.57 22.74
CA TYR A 951 -20.01 12.19 21.35
C TYR A 951 -19.27 10.89 21.02
N LEU A 952 -19.84 10.20 20.05
CA LEU A 952 -19.25 9.01 19.43
C LEU A 952 -19.20 9.24 17.95
N GLN A 953 -18.04 9.05 17.37
CA GLN A 953 -17.81 9.15 15.93
C GLN A 953 -17.18 7.86 15.44
N ALA A 954 -17.48 7.50 14.19
CA ALA A 954 -16.78 6.44 13.47
C ALA A 954 -16.47 6.94 12.06
N GLY A 955 -15.25 6.75 11.62
CA GLY A 955 -14.78 7.18 10.32
C GLY A 955 -13.67 6.28 9.79
N LEU A 956 -13.28 6.50 8.55
CA LEU A 956 -12.09 5.84 8.04
C LEU A 956 -10.84 6.37 8.75
N PRO A 957 -9.80 5.58 8.89
CA PRO A 957 -8.49 6.07 9.32
C PRO A 957 -7.99 7.14 8.34
N PHE A 958 -7.16 8.03 8.82
CA PHE A 958 -6.70 9.28 8.20
C PHE A 958 -6.05 9.09 6.83
#